data_3674906d8915771ad3225809201321e8
#
_entry.id   3674906d8915771ad3225809201321e8
#
_cell.length_a   1.000
_cell.length_b   1.000
_cell.length_c   1.000
_cell.angle_alpha   90.00
_cell.angle_beta   90.00
_cell.angle_gamma   90.00
#
_symmetry.space_group_name_H-M   'P 1'
#
loop_
_entity.id
_entity.type
_entity.pdbx_description
1 polymer ?
#
loop_
_entity_poly.entity_id
_entity_poly.type
_entity_poly.pdbx_seq_one_letter_code
_entity_poly.pdbx_strand_id
1 'polypeptide(L)'
;MAMKISGIASGLDTDSMVQELVKAASTKKEDLEKAQKKLEWKQESWKDLNAKVYSFFNDQLSNMSLEGSYIKKKTSVADSNIASVIAGDTAVNGTQSLAVKKLAKAGSLTGGKLSNDKSVKSTTTLSDLAGKTDTKLDPTEKVSLRVNVGGKEQVIELRGSSTIDDVLSSLKKVGLTASFDEANQRIFLFSSKTGVENDFTITAGNMNGLNALNNLGLLSKSDLEDADNPTYQEYQFWAEAFKEEPAGSGQFVLDEDIYKEKAQQKAAERASSMMEDMETYLTRVQELREERSKLSSEKDLRTNFNQSQEAQKQLAETALVLKDYYQDIVNAGNKAIADQQKIVDQETDPDAKKAAEEELNRLTKLNEENRENLRKASEGFGVASSAASSMGSTLDIEYDENGSPVAPYNLKERMEKEHREFAEVANKALHGLELTEASKAAARVVGSDAIISVNGADFTSDSNTITVNGMTITANAESAVTARDAAGNPTSWAETSITTADDVDGIYDMVKDFFKKYNELIKEMDTLYNAETAKGYEPLTDEEKDALSDTEVEQWEKKIKDSLLRRDGDLSKLINIFKTTMLGTHSYNGKEYSLSSFGINTLSYFKAPENERGVFHIDGDEEDSNSSANANALKAAIASDPQAVTSFFSQLIGELKGKVQDVMDRTDYRSMYKVYDDKRLQKEYDEYKSKIKDQEKKLQALEDRYYNQFTQMEKALSKLNSQQSYLSSLFGG
;
A
#
# COMPACT_ATOMS: atom_id res chain seq x y z
N MET A 1 31.89 28.77 -50.91
CA MET A 1 33.26 28.54 -50.43
C MET A 1 34.23 29.30 -51.33
N ALA A 2 34.92 30.32 -50.79
CA ALA A 2 35.97 31.01 -51.51
C ALA A 2 37.14 30.03 -51.73
N MET A 3 37.74 30.05 -52.89
CA MET A 3 38.89 29.18 -53.24
C MET A 3 40.08 29.66 -52.41
N LYS A 4 40.51 28.87 -51.40
CA LYS A 4 41.68 29.19 -50.58
C LYS A 4 42.95 28.99 -51.40
N ILE A 5 43.59 30.10 -51.84
CA ILE A 5 44.89 30.08 -52.46
C ILE A 5 45.86 30.63 -51.41
N SER A 6 46.60 29.75 -50.75
CA SER A 6 47.54 30.14 -49.69
C SER A 6 48.96 30.22 -50.24
N GLY A 7 49.66 31.34 -50.02
CA GLY A 7 51.10 31.53 -50.07
C GLY A 7 51.92 31.15 -51.30
N ILE A 8 51.29 30.82 -52.43
CA ILE A 8 51.99 30.26 -53.59
C ILE A 8 52.90 31.30 -54.33
N ALA A 9 52.51 32.57 -54.29
CA ALA A 9 53.26 33.61 -54.90
C ALA A 9 54.05 34.55 -53.98
N SER A 10 53.54 34.68 -52.72
CA SER A 10 54.18 35.56 -51.70
C SER A 10 55.09 34.80 -50.73
N GLY A 11 54.90 33.46 -50.55
CA GLY A 11 55.55 32.69 -49.52
C GLY A 11 55.01 32.97 -48.10
N LEU A 12 53.92 33.76 -47.94
CA LEU A 12 53.30 34.10 -46.69
C LEU A 12 52.27 33.06 -46.28
N ASP A 13 52.23 32.65 -45.04
CA ASP A 13 51.16 31.81 -44.45
C ASP A 13 49.92 32.67 -44.26
N THR A 14 49.11 32.77 -45.35
CA THR A 14 47.88 33.58 -45.35
C THR A 14 46.77 32.97 -44.53
N ASP A 15 46.79 31.62 -44.29
CA ASP A 15 45.80 30.95 -43.44
C ASP A 15 46.01 31.34 -41.99
N SER A 16 47.24 31.27 -41.46
CA SER A 16 47.59 31.74 -40.09
C SER A 16 47.30 33.22 -39.91
N MET A 17 47.61 34.07 -40.94
CA MET A 17 47.31 35.50 -40.86
C MET A 17 45.80 35.79 -40.79
N VAL A 18 44.99 35.11 -41.58
CA VAL A 18 43.50 35.25 -41.51
C VAL A 18 43.00 34.80 -40.16
N GLN A 19 43.45 33.66 -39.69
CA GLN A 19 43.05 33.15 -38.36
C GLN A 19 43.38 34.14 -37.24
N GLU A 20 44.56 34.72 -37.23
CA GLU A 20 44.96 35.72 -36.24
C GLU A 20 44.14 37.02 -36.33
N LEU A 21 43.80 37.49 -37.51
CA LEU A 21 42.95 38.67 -37.76
C LEU A 21 41.47 38.39 -37.33
N VAL A 22 40.95 37.19 -37.58
CA VAL A 22 39.63 36.80 -37.15
C VAL A 22 39.60 36.59 -35.65
N LYS A 23 40.63 35.97 -35.06
CA LYS A 23 40.81 35.83 -33.63
C LYS A 23 40.83 37.17 -32.91
N ALA A 24 41.57 38.18 -33.44
CA ALA A 24 41.54 39.54 -32.90
C ALA A 24 40.15 40.20 -32.93
N ALA A 25 39.27 39.77 -33.86
CA ALA A 25 37.90 40.25 -33.98
C ALA A 25 36.90 39.42 -33.17
N SER A 26 37.28 38.25 -32.61
CA SER A 26 36.40 37.32 -31.87
C SER A 26 36.09 37.77 -30.45
N THR A 27 36.85 38.71 -29.88
CA THR A 27 36.74 39.16 -28.46
C THR A 27 35.26 39.44 -28.07
N LYS A 28 34.49 40.08 -28.95
CA LYS A 28 33.09 40.39 -28.67
C LYS A 28 32.22 39.13 -28.60
N LYS A 29 32.51 38.06 -29.36
CA LYS A 29 31.86 36.77 -29.28
C LYS A 29 32.22 36.09 -27.97
N GLU A 30 33.49 36.05 -27.59
CA GLU A 30 34.01 35.49 -26.37
C GLU A 30 33.40 36.15 -25.11
N ASP A 31 33.28 37.49 -25.11
CA ASP A 31 32.59 38.21 -24.03
C ASP A 31 31.14 37.78 -23.86
N LEU A 32 30.43 37.56 -24.98
CA LEU A 32 29.03 37.09 -24.98
C LEU A 32 28.94 35.61 -24.47
N GLU A 33 29.88 34.77 -24.89
CA GLU A 33 29.97 33.38 -24.43
C GLU A 33 30.29 33.31 -22.94
N LYS A 34 31.24 34.11 -22.47
CA LYS A 34 31.55 34.22 -21.02
C LYS A 34 30.34 34.73 -20.21
N ALA A 35 29.59 35.70 -20.75
CA ALA A 35 28.38 36.20 -20.11
C ALA A 35 27.25 35.15 -20.09
N GLN A 36 27.06 34.42 -21.20
CA GLN A 36 26.10 33.29 -21.27
C GLN A 36 26.46 32.20 -20.28
N LYS A 37 27.74 31.83 -20.16
CA LYS A 37 28.22 30.81 -19.25
C LYS A 37 28.00 31.21 -17.78
N LYS A 38 28.23 32.46 -17.41
CA LYS A 38 27.88 32.99 -16.07
C LYS A 38 26.37 32.86 -15.80
N LEU A 39 25.52 33.14 -16.79
CA LEU A 39 24.09 33.05 -16.65
C LEU A 39 23.63 31.60 -16.49
N GLU A 40 24.25 30.67 -17.23
CA GLU A 40 24.01 29.23 -17.09
C GLU A 40 24.34 28.77 -15.67
N TRP A 41 25.53 29.08 -15.14
CA TRP A 41 25.90 28.76 -13.76
C TRP A 41 25.00 29.43 -12.72
N LYS A 42 24.49 30.65 -13.00
CA LYS A 42 23.51 31.31 -12.14
C LYS A 42 22.19 30.54 -12.11
N GLN A 43 21.73 30.04 -13.25
CA GLN A 43 20.54 29.19 -13.31
C GLN A 43 20.73 27.88 -12.56
N GLU A 44 21.91 27.25 -12.67
CA GLU A 44 22.25 26.04 -11.89
C GLU A 44 22.22 26.32 -10.39
N SER A 45 22.90 27.38 -9.93
CA SER A 45 22.91 27.77 -8.50
C SER A 45 21.50 28.03 -7.96
N TRP A 46 20.64 28.69 -8.74
CA TRP A 46 19.26 28.90 -8.37
C TRP A 46 18.45 27.61 -8.37
N LYS A 47 18.69 26.70 -9.31
CA LYS A 47 18.01 25.40 -9.38
C LYS A 47 18.33 24.57 -8.14
N ASP A 48 19.58 24.54 -7.73
CA ASP A 48 20.03 23.80 -6.55
C ASP A 48 19.44 24.37 -5.26
N LEU A 49 19.51 25.69 -5.08
CA LEU A 49 18.89 26.35 -3.93
C LEU A 49 17.37 26.18 -3.91
N ASN A 50 16.72 26.33 -5.06
CA ASN A 50 15.27 26.13 -5.18
C ASN A 50 14.85 24.71 -4.78
N ALA A 51 15.63 23.68 -5.14
CA ALA A 51 15.34 22.31 -4.75
C ALA A 51 15.35 22.14 -3.23
N LYS A 52 16.29 22.76 -2.53
CA LYS A 52 16.39 22.74 -1.06
C LYS A 52 15.24 23.51 -0.40
N VAL A 53 14.90 24.69 -0.91
CA VAL A 53 13.76 25.49 -0.41
C VAL A 53 12.45 24.74 -0.63
N TYR A 54 12.27 24.10 -1.77
CA TYR A 54 11.06 23.31 -2.07
C TYR A 54 10.97 22.06 -1.20
N SER A 55 12.08 21.34 -0.96
CA SER A 55 12.10 20.22 -0.03
C SER A 55 11.75 20.67 1.40
N PHE A 56 12.31 21.78 1.87
CA PHE A 56 11.98 22.35 3.17
C PHE A 56 10.49 22.75 3.26
N PHE A 57 9.94 23.36 2.22
CA PHE A 57 8.53 23.72 2.13
C PHE A 57 7.64 22.47 2.20
N ASN A 58 7.96 21.43 1.42
CA ASN A 58 7.15 20.23 1.33
C ASN A 58 7.28 19.34 2.57
N ASP A 59 8.51 19.13 3.05
CA ASP A 59 8.82 18.16 4.10
C ASP A 59 8.65 18.73 5.51
N GLN A 60 8.96 20.01 5.70
CA GLN A 60 8.91 20.66 7.01
C GLN A 60 7.68 21.57 7.17
N LEU A 61 7.52 22.57 6.30
CA LEU A 61 6.46 23.56 6.47
C LEU A 61 5.08 22.93 6.28
N SER A 62 4.90 22.01 5.30
CA SER A 62 3.61 21.38 5.05
C SER A 62 3.17 20.49 6.21
N ASN A 63 4.08 19.78 6.85
CA ASN A 63 3.75 18.91 7.97
C ASN A 63 3.53 19.70 9.25
N MET A 64 4.46 20.57 9.61
CA MET A 64 4.42 21.26 10.90
C MET A 64 3.45 22.44 10.93
N SER A 65 2.85 22.85 9.81
CA SER A 65 1.71 23.78 9.80
C SER A 65 0.40 23.15 10.28
N LEU A 66 0.34 21.83 10.48
CA LEU A 66 -0.84 21.09 10.92
C LEU A 66 -0.74 20.78 12.41
N GLU A 67 -1.75 21.14 13.19
CA GLU A 67 -1.82 20.84 14.64
C GLU A 67 -1.71 19.34 14.92
N GLY A 68 -2.27 18.49 14.06
CA GLY A 68 -2.19 17.03 14.18
C GLY A 68 -0.78 16.46 14.21
N SER A 69 0.20 17.15 13.61
CA SER A 69 1.60 16.71 13.61
C SER A 69 2.27 16.77 15.00
N TYR A 70 1.69 17.54 15.92
CA TYR A 70 2.16 17.68 17.29
C TYR A 70 1.43 16.76 18.28
N ILE A 71 0.39 16.05 17.82
CA ILE A 71 -0.34 15.08 18.64
C ILE A 71 0.43 13.75 18.58
N LYS A 72 1.47 13.67 19.42
CA LYS A 72 2.26 12.46 19.55
C LYS A 72 2.03 11.86 20.93
N LYS A 73 1.75 10.56 20.96
CA LYS A 73 1.52 9.81 22.19
C LYS A 73 2.60 8.76 22.37
N LYS A 74 2.99 8.55 23.62
CA LYS A 74 3.93 7.51 24.03
C LYS A 74 3.23 6.58 25.00
N THR A 75 3.37 5.28 24.77
CA THR A 75 2.87 4.26 25.67
C THR A 75 4.02 3.54 26.35
N SER A 76 3.82 3.15 27.59
CA SER A 76 4.65 2.18 28.28
C SER A 76 3.77 1.06 28.86
N VAL A 77 4.21 -0.17 28.72
CA VAL A 77 3.57 -1.35 29.29
C VAL A 77 4.46 -1.88 30.41
N ALA A 78 3.89 -2.14 31.58
CA ALA A 78 4.67 -2.58 32.74
C ALA A 78 5.30 -3.97 32.53
N ASP A 79 4.62 -4.85 31.78
CA ASP A 79 5.16 -6.14 31.35
C ASP A 79 5.07 -6.30 29.85
N SER A 80 6.17 -6.00 29.16
CA SER A 80 6.29 -6.10 27.70
C SER A 80 6.27 -7.55 27.18
N ASN A 81 6.43 -8.57 28.04
CA ASN A 81 6.28 -9.96 27.62
C ASN A 81 4.80 -10.29 27.36
N ILE A 82 3.88 -9.65 28.09
CA ILE A 82 2.43 -9.89 27.94
C ILE A 82 1.89 -9.16 26.70
N ALA A 83 2.26 -7.89 26.53
CA ALA A 83 1.81 -7.12 25.38
C ALA A 83 2.77 -5.99 25.00
N SER A 84 2.70 -5.56 23.74
CA SER A 84 3.24 -4.28 23.27
C SER A 84 2.09 -3.38 22.83
N VAL A 85 2.24 -2.06 23.06
CA VAL A 85 1.18 -1.10 22.77
C VAL A 85 1.75 0.10 22.00
N ILE A 86 1.07 0.49 20.94
CA ILE A 86 1.35 1.71 20.19
C ILE A 86 0.13 2.62 20.33
N ALA A 87 0.36 3.85 20.83
CA ALA A 87 -0.70 4.84 20.88
C ALA A 87 -0.87 5.51 19.51
N GLY A 88 -2.12 5.62 19.07
CA GLY A 88 -2.50 6.55 18.01
C GLY A 88 -2.71 7.97 18.57
N ASP A 89 -2.96 8.92 17.68
CA ASP A 89 -3.22 10.33 17.98
C ASP A 89 -4.47 10.56 18.83
N THR A 90 -5.44 9.64 18.74
CA THR A 90 -6.69 9.67 19.52
C THR A 90 -6.60 8.99 20.89
N ALA A 91 -5.45 8.42 21.24
CA ALA A 91 -5.29 7.74 22.54
C ALA A 91 -5.37 8.72 23.72
N VAL A 92 -6.13 8.32 24.73
CA VAL A 92 -6.35 9.16 25.93
C VAL A 92 -5.21 8.95 26.91
N ASN A 93 -4.67 10.07 27.45
CA ASN A 93 -3.64 10.02 28.50
C ASN A 93 -4.21 9.37 29.79
N GLY A 94 -3.42 8.53 30.42
CA GLY A 94 -3.79 7.85 31.65
C GLY A 94 -3.21 6.46 31.76
N THR A 95 -3.50 5.80 32.87
CA THR A 95 -3.11 4.40 33.11
C THR A 95 -4.35 3.52 33.00
N GLN A 96 -4.24 2.46 32.21
CA GLN A 96 -5.28 1.45 31.99
C GLN A 96 -4.74 0.08 32.38
N SER A 97 -5.63 -0.79 32.91
CA SER A 97 -5.27 -2.17 33.14
C SER A 97 -5.47 -3.02 31.90
N LEU A 98 -4.60 -3.99 31.69
CA LEU A 98 -4.66 -4.94 30.58
C LEU A 98 -4.44 -6.36 31.11
N ALA A 99 -5.31 -7.28 30.69
CA ALA A 99 -5.08 -8.72 30.82
C ALA A 99 -5.27 -9.38 29.44
N VAL A 100 -4.35 -10.24 29.04
CA VAL A 100 -4.49 -11.08 27.84
C VAL A 100 -5.05 -12.41 28.31
N LYS A 101 -6.34 -12.65 28.05
CA LYS A 101 -7.05 -13.86 28.50
C LYS A 101 -6.78 -15.05 27.59
N LYS A 102 -6.67 -14.81 26.29
CA LYS A 102 -6.44 -15.83 25.24
C LYS A 102 -5.72 -15.20 24.05
N LEU A 103 -4.81 -15.96 23.44
CA LEU A 103 -4.20 -15.58 22.17
C LEU A 103 -4.98 -16.12 20.97
N ALA A 104 -5.05 -15.36 19.91
CA ALA A 104 -5.50 -15.85 18.62
C ALA A 104 -4.54 -16.89 18.08
N LYS A 105 -5.08 -18.01 17.61
CA LYS A 105 -4.32 -19.10 17.00
C LYS A 105 -4.84 -19.39 15.61
N ALA A 106 -3.92 -19.69 14.69
CA ALA A 106 -4.28 -20.23 13.40
C ALA A 106 -4.68 -21.71 13.55
N GLY A 107 -5.69 -22.12 12.82
CA GLY A 107 -6.00 -23.53 12.69
C GLY A 107 -4.82 -24.29 12.10
N SER A 108 -4.45 -25.44 12.66
CA SER A 108 -3.38 -26.25 12.12
C SER A 108 -3.65 -27.74 12.28
N LEU A 109 -3.15 -28.54 11.34
CA LEU A 109 -3.17 -30.00 11.39
C LEU A 109 -1.77 -30.51 11.06
N THR A 110 -1.16 -31.17 12.04
CA THR A 110 0.09 -31.89 11.86
C THR A 110 -0.22 -33.36 11.68
N GLY A 111 -0.04 -33.87 10.48
CA GLY A 111 -0.27 -35.28 10.15
C GLY A 111 0.64 -36.21 10.94
N GLY A 112 0.17 -37.43 11.17
CA GLY A 112 1.03 -38.48 11.72
C GLY A 112 2.08 -38.95 10.74
N LYS A 113 2.97 -39.82 11.22
CA LYS A 113 4.10 -40.33 10.44
C LYS A 113 3.60 -41.36 9.42
N LEU A 114 3.77 -41.07 8.11
CA LEU A 114 3.27 -41.92 7.02
C LEU A 114 4.09 -43.20 6.83
N SER A 115 5.37 -43.18 7.17
CA SER A 115 6.26 -44.35 7.04
C SER A 115 7.41 -44.27 8.05
N ASN A 116 7.86 -45.43 8.53
CA ASN A 116 9.02 -45.54 9.41
C ASN A 116 10.33 -45.66 8.64
N ASP A 117 10.29 -46.18 7.43
CA ASP A 117 11.44 -46.41 6.54
C ASP A 117 11.74 -45.27 5.56
N LYS A 118 10.99 -44.14 5.67
CA LYS A 118 11.09 -42.98 4.78
C LYS A 118 10.79 -43.31 3.31
N SER A 119 9.97 -44.32 3.07
CA SER A 119 9.64 -44.79 1.72
C SER A 119 8.61 -43.92 1.00
N VAL A 120 7.88 -43.07 1.73
CA VAL A 120 6.90 -42.17 1.14
C VAL A 120 7.60 -40.90 0.66
N LYS A 121 7.33 -40.54 -0.58
CA LYS A 121 7.84 -39.35 -1.27
C LYS A 121 6.70 -38.42 -1.66
N SER A 122 6.99 -37.17 -1.96
CA SER A 122 6.00 -36.25 -2.50
C SER A 122 5.35 -36.76 -3.78
N THR A 123 6.07 -37.59 -4.54
CA THR A 123 5.59 -38.25 -5.77
C THR A 123 4.83 -39.56 -5.55
N THR A 124 4.70 -40.03 -4.29
CA THR A 124 3.89 -41.22 -3.97
C THR A 124 2.44 -40.95 -4.27
N THR A 125 1.79 -41.86 -5.01
CA THR A 125 0.38 -41.72 -5.37
C THR A 125 -0.54 -42.13 -4.20
N LEU A 126 -1.78 -41.67 -4.24
CA LEU A 126 -2.79 -42.06 -3.24
C LEU A 126 -3.06 -43.58 -3.28
N SER A 127 -3.04 -44.18 -4.47
CA SER A 127 -3.18 -45.64 -4.65
C SER A 127 -2.00 -46.42 -4.04
N ASP A 128 -0.77 -45.94 -4.24
CA ASP A 128 0.44 -46.58 -3.66
C ASP A 128 0.44 -46.46 -2.13
N LEU A 129 -0.01 -45.31 -1.62
CA LEU A 129 -0.14 -45.09 -0.17
C LEU A 129 -1.24 -45.99 0.42
N ALA A 130 -2.38 -46.14 -0.25
CA ALA A 130 -3.46 -47.04 0.14
C ALA A 130 -2.98 -48.50 0.21
N GLY A 131 -2.15 -48.94 -0.74
CA GLY A 131 -1.56 -50.29 -0.75
C GLY A 131 -0.68 -50.61 0.48
N LYS A 132 -0.16 -49.56 1.15
CA LYS A 132 0.63 -49.72 2.39
C LYS A 132 -0.21 -49.86 3.67
N THR A 133 -1.49 -49.54 3.59
CA THR A 133 -2.45 -49.55 4.72
C THR A 133 -3.55 -50.58 4.57
N ASP A 134 -3.41 -51.55 3.64
CA ASP A 134 -4.42 -52.52 3.26
C ASP A 134 -5.74 -51.94 2.76
N THR A 135 -5.77 -50.64 2.46
CA THR A 135 -6.90 -49.96 1.87
C THR A 135 -6.77 -49.97 0.34
N LYS A 136 -7.71 -50.57 -0.37
CA LYS A 136 -7.67 -50.60 -1.85
C LYS A 136 -8.19 -49.30 -2.43
N LEU A 137 -7.42 -48.68 -3.32
CA LEU A 137 -7.79 -47.51 -4.10
C LEU A 137 -7.25 -47.67 -5.53
N ASP A 138 -8.16 -47.79 -6.51
CA ASP A 138 -7.74 -47.88 -7.90
C ASP A 138 -7.17 -46.53 -8.38
N PRO A 139 -6.09 -46.49 -9.19
CA PRO A 139 -5.53 -45.26 -9.73
C PRO A 139 -6.54 -44.39 -10.51
N THR A 140 -7.56 -44.95 -11.07
CA THR A 140 -8.59 -44.26 -11.87
C THR A 140 -9.76 -43.75 -11.05
N GLU A 141 -9.95 -44.28 -9.84
CA GLU A 141 -11.06 -43.88 -8.97
C GLU A 141 -10.99 -42.42 -8.53
N LYS A 142 -12.18 -41.82 -8.47
CA LYS A 142 -12.34 -40.44 -8.01
C LYS A 142 -12.15 -40.36 -6.49
N VAL A 143 -11.34 -39.40 -6.09
CA VAL A 143 -11.09 -39.01 -4.70
C VAL A 143 -11.57 -37.58 -4.52
N SER A 144 -12.59 -37.37 -3.68
CA SER A 144 -13.17 -36.06 -3.44
C SER A 144 -12.94 -35.61 -2.01
N LEU A 145 -12.39 -34.40 -1.83
CA LEU A 145 -12.20 -33.74 -0.55
C LEU A 145 -13.04 -32.46 -0.53
N ARG A 146 -13.64 -32.18 0.62
CA ARG A 146 -14.34 -30.91 0.87
C ARG A 146 -13.52 -30.11 1.85
N VAL A 147 -13.17 -28.90 1.50
CA VAL A 147 -12.34 -28.01 2.31
C VAL A 147 -13.11 -26.72 2.50
N ASN A 148 -13.32 -26.33 3.74
CA ASN A 148 -13.87 -25.03 4.08
C ASN A 148 -12.76 -24.21 4.74
N VAL A 149 -12.53 -23.01 4.21
CA VAL A 149 -11.56 -22.04 4.76
C VAL A 149 -12.26 -20.69 4.85
N GLY A 150 -12.37 -20.15 6.06
CA GLY A 150 -13.02 -18.86 6.26
C GLY A 150 -14.48 -18.83 5.80
N GLY A 151 -15.24 -19.90 6.05
CA GLY A 151 -16.65 -20.04 5.67
C GLY A 151 -16.89 -20.35 4.18
N LYS A 152 -15.81 -20.45 3.36
CA LYS A 152 -15.93 -20.78 1.93
C LYS A 152 -15.59 -22.24 1.69
N GLU A 153 -16.62 -23.01 1.35
CA GLU A 153 -16.46 -24.41 1.00
C GLU A 153 -16.05 -24.59 -0.46
N GLN A 154 -15.05 -25.45 -0.70
CA GLN A 154 -14.56 -25.84 -2.02
C GLN A 154 -14.38 -27.35 -2.09
N VAL A 155 -14.70 -27.93 -3.25
CA VAL A 155 -14.52 -29.37 -3.51
C VAL A 155 -13.24 -29.55 -4.33
N ILE A 156 -12.33 -30.36 -3.81
CA ILE A 156 -11.11 -30.78 -4.48
C ILE A 156 -11.33 -32.15 -5.09
N GLU A 157 -11.21 -32.26 -6.40
CA GLU A 157 -11.32 -33.51 -7.12
C GLU A 157 -9.97 -34.03 -7.56
N LEU A 158 -9.64 -35.20 -7.08
CA LEU A 158 -8.38 -35.92 -7.34
C LEU A 158 -8.71 -37.33 -7.87
N ARG A 159 -7.68 -38.08 -8.17
CA ARG A 159 -7.78 -39.50 -8.54
C ARG A 159 -6.82 -40.32 -7.68
N GLY A 160 -7.01 -41.64 -7.65
CA GLY A 160 -6.07 -42.54 -6.98
C GLY A 160 -4.63 -42.39 -7.51
N SER A 161 -4.46 -42.01 -8.78
CA SER A 161 -3.15 -41.71 -9.39
C SER A 161 -2.56 -40.36 -9.02
N SER A 162 -3.30 -39.48 -8.33
CA SER A 162 -2.77 -38.20 -7.85
C SER A 162 -1.72 -38.41 -6.78
N THR A 163 -0.65 -37.62 -6.83
CA THR A 163 0.45 -37.68 -5.87
C THR A 163 0.17 -36.87 -4.61
N ILE A 164 0.98 -37.06 -3.56
CA ILE A 164 0.93 -36.20 -2.37
C ILE A 164 1.12 -34.72 -2.77
N ASP A 165 2.02 -34.45 -3.73
CA ASP A 165 2.28 -33.09 -4.21
C ASP A 165 1.05 -32.47 -4.92
N ASP A 166 0.28 -33.28 -5.66
CA ASP A 166 -0.99 -32.84 -6.26
C ASP A 166 -2.03 -32.48 -5.19
N VAL A 167 -2.12 -33.29 -4.11
CA VAL A 167 -2.98 -33.00 -2.96
C VAL A 167 -2.60 -31.67 -2.32
N LEU A 168 -1.32 -31.49 -1.98
CA LEU A 168 -0.82 -30.28 -1.34
C LEU A 168 -1.00 -29.04 -2.23
N SER A 169 -0.77 -29.18 -3.53
CA SER A 169 -1.00 -28.11 -4.50
C SER A 169 -2.45 -27.70 -4.58
N SER A 170 -3.37 -28.68 -4.50
CA SER A 170 -4.81 -28.42 -4.49
C SER A 170 -5.24 -27.75 -3.17
N LEU A 171 -4.72 -28.17 -2.02
CA LEU A 171 -4.98 -27.54 -0.73
C LEU A 171 -4.47 -26.08 -0.68
N LYS A 172 -3.31 -25.80 -1.30
CA LYS A 172 -2.82 -24.42 -1.44
C LYS A 172 -3.72 -23.53 -2.28
N LYS A 173 -4.28 -24.07 -3.36
CA LYS A 173 -5.22 -23.32 -4.22
C LYS A 173 -6.50 -22.89 -3.50
N VAL A 174 -6.94 -23.66 -2.52
CA VAL A 174 -8.12 -23.35 -1.70
C VAL A 174 -7.81 -22.50 -0.47
N GLY A 175 -6.58 -21.97 -0.34
CA GLY A 175 -6.22 -20.99 0.68
C GLY A 175 -5.50 -21.54 1.92
N LEU A 176 -5.14 -22.84 1.95
CA LEU A 176 -4.34 -23.41 3.03
C LEU A 176 -2.85 -23.29 2.76
N THR A 177 -2.05 -23.19 3.80
CA THR A 177 -0.63 -23.45 3.75
C THR A 177 -0.42 -24.94 3.97
N ALA A 178 0.20 -25.64 3.01
CA ALA A 178 0.36 -27.08 3.03
C ALA A 178 1.80 -27.47 2.66
N SER A 179 2.39 -28.41 3.38
CA SER A 179 3.74 -28.93 3.10
C SER A 179 3.88 -30.38 3.53
N PHE A 180 4.76 -31.12 2.88
CA PHE A 180 5.19 -32.45 3.27
C PHE A 180 6.67 -32.46 3.62
N ASP A 181 6.97 -32.84 4.85
CA ASP A 181 8.34 -33.06 5.34
C ASP A 181 8.73 -34.53 5.08
N GLU A 182 9.41 -34.77 3.95
CA GLU A 182 9.87 -36.13 3.60
C GLU A 182 10.87 -36.70 4.61
N ALA A 183 11.65 -35.86 5.30
CA ALA A 183 12.63 -36.33 6.28
C ALA A 183 11.94 -36.87 7.54
N ASN A 184 10.84 -36.23 7.95
CA ASN A 184 10.04 -36.63 9.11
C ASN A 184 8.76 -37.37 8.75
N GLN A 185 8.46 -37.52 7.44
CA GLN A 185 7.30 -38.23 6.90
C GLN A 185 5.96 -37.71 7.41
N ARG A 186 5.82 -36.37 7.51
CA ARG A 186 4.61 -35.71 8.03
C ARG A 186 4.11 -34.63 7.08
N ILE A 187 2.79 -34.49 6.99
CA ILE A 187 2.13 -33.40 6.30
C ILE A 187 1.75 -32.34 7.35
N PHE A 188 1.96 -31.09 7.00
CA PHE A 188 1.60 -29.92 7.81
C PHE A 188 0.62 -29.05 7.02
N LEU A 189 -0.50 -28.71 7.67
CA LEU A 189 -1.51 -27.81 7.15
C LEU A 189 -1.75 -26.68 8.14
N PHE A 190 -1.93 -25.46 7.62
CA PHE A 190 -2.23 -24.28 8.44
C PHE A 190 -3.24 -23.39 7.69
N SER A 191 -4.15 -22.78 8.46
CA SER A 191 -4.86 -21.61 7.96
C SER A 191 -3.89 -20.42 7.78
N SER A 192 -4.17 -19.56 6.82
CA SER A 192 -3.29 -18.42 6.51
C SER A 192 -3.41 -17.28 7.52
N LYS A 193 -4.46 -17.28 8.34
CA LYS A 193 -4.76 -16.28 9.38
C LYS A 193 -5.15 -16.97 10.67
N THR A 194 -5.04 -16.24 11.77
CA THR A 194 -5.55 -16.62 13.08
C THR A 194 -7.05 -16.34 13.20
N GLY A 195 -7.69 -16.85 14.24
CA GLY A 195 -9.10 -16.60 14.53
C GLY A 195 -10.01 -17.79 14.21
N VAL A 196 -11.16 -17.84 14.87
CA VAL A 196 -12.18 -18.88 14.67
C VAL A 196 -12.73 -18.84 13.26
N GLU A 197 -13.05 -17.64 12.75
CA GLU A 197 -13.59 -17.46 11.40
C GLU A 197 -12.62 -17.83 10.29
N ASN A 198 -11.31 -17.82 10.56
CA ASN A 198 -10.26 -18.17 9.59
C ASN A 198 -9.79 -19.62 9.74
N ASP A 199 -10.40 -20.42 10.62
CA ASP A 199 -10.10 -21.83 10.74
C ASP A 199 -10.54 -22.60 9.48
N PHE A 200 -10.16 -23.85 9.39
CA PHE A 200 -10.51 -24.71 8.27
C PHE A 200 -11.06 -26.04 8.72
N THR A 201 -11.89 -26.61 7.86
CA THR A 201 -12.26 -28.03 7.94
C THR A 201 -11.78 -28.75 6.70
N ILE A 202 -11.35 -30.01 6.87
CA ILE A 202 -11.10 -30.92 5.76
C ILE A 202 -11.92 -32.16 6.02
N THR A 203 -12.89 -32.40 5.15
CA THR A 203 -13.76 -33.56 5.17
C THR A 203 -13.68 -34.31 3.84
N ALA A 204 -14.16 -35.51 3.79
CA ALA A 204 -14.18 -36.29 2.56
C ALA A 204 -15.49 -36.12 1.83
N GLY A 205 -15.44 -35.83 0.52
CA GLY A 205 -16.64 -35.72 -0.33
C GLY A 205 -17.18 -37.09 -0.77
N ASN A 206 -16.36 -38.15 -0.69
CA ASN A 206 -16.75 -39.53 -1.01
C ASN A 206 -15.90 -40.51 -0.18
N MET A 207 -16.26 -41.80 -0.23
CA MET A 207 -15.58 -42.87 0.56
C MET A 207 -14.11 -43.00 0.22
N ASN A 208 -13.71 -42.79 -1.03
CA ASN A 208 -12.31 -42.80 -1.43
C ASN A 208 -11.54 -41.60 -0.84
N GLY A 209 -12.20 -40.44 -0.73
CA GLY A 209 -11.68 -39.27 -0.04
C GLY A 209 -11.46 -39.53 1.46
N LEU A 210 -12.39 -40.22 2.12
CA LEU A 210 -12.26 -40.59 3.52
C LEU A 210 -11.05 -41.52 3.76
N ASN A 211 -10.91 -42.53 2.90
CA ASN A 211 -9.77 -43.42 2.93
C ASN A 211 -8.47 -42.69 2.65
N ALA A 212 -8.46 -41.76 1.69
CA ALA A 212 -7.28 -40.96 1.34
C ALA A 212 -6.84 -40.07 2.51
N LEU A 213 -7.78 -39.32 3.15
CA LEU A 213 -7.47 -38.52 4.35
C LEU A 213 -6.90 -39.36 5.49
N ASN A 214 -7.50 -40.53 5.74
CA ASN A 214 -7.03 -41.46 6.75
C ASN A 214 -5.62 -41.99 6.43
N ASN A 215 -5.33 -42.35 5.18
CA ASN A 215 -4.03 -42.83 4.76
C ASN A 215 -2.94 -41.74 4.75
N LEU A 216 -3.32 -40.48 4.44
CA LEU A 216 -2.45 -39.31 4.51
C LEU A 216 -2.19 -38.83 5.95
N GLY A 217 -2.83 -39.42 6.95
CA GLY A 217 -2.77 -38.95 8.32
C GLY A 217 -3.34 -37.56 8.51
N LEU A 218 -4.30 -37.15 7.67
CA LEU A 218 -4.99 -35.86 7.67
C LEU A 218 -6.38 -35.90 8.31
N LEU A 219 -6.68 -36.95 9.03
CA LEU A 219 -7.89 -37.11 9.81
C LEU A 219 -7.47 -37.44 11.25
N SER A 220 -7.51 -36.46 12.13
CA SER A 220 -7.10 -36.66 13.52
C SER A 220 -8.21 -37.26 14.34
N LYS A 221 -7.86 -37.80 15.53
CA LYS A 221 -8.85 -38.27 16.53
C LYS A 221 -9.80 -37.14 16.94
N SER A 222 -9.28 -35.90 17.09
CA SER A 222 -10.10 -34.74 17.43
C SER A 222 -11.13 -34.41 16.35
N ASP A 223 -10.84 -34.70 15.08
CA ASP A 223 -11.79 -34.50 13.96
C ASP A 223 -13.00 -35.45 14.02
N LEU A 224 -12.94 -36.49 14.84
CA LEU A 224 -13.99 -37.53 14.99
C LEU A 224 -14.65 -37.59 16.38
N GLU A 225 -14.07 -36.96 17.40
CA GLU A 225 -14.50 -37.16 18.79
C GLU A 225 -14.63 -35.84 19.58
N ASP A 226 -14.08 -34.73 19.10
CA ASP A 226 -14.01 -33.45 19.85
C ASP A 226 -15.13 -32.50 19.37
N ALA A 227 -16.11 -32.26 20.24
CA ALA A 227 -17.27 -31.43 19.93
C ALA A 227 -16.91 -29.96 19.60
N ASP A 228 -15.76 -29.48 20.05
CA ASP A 228 -15.29 -28.11 19.74
C ASP A 228 -14.52 -28.05 18.41
N ASN A 229 -14.27 -29.19 17.76
CA ASN A 229 -13.57 -29.26 16.50
C ASN A 229 -14.55 -29.03 15.33
N PRO A 230 -14.32 -28.01 14.46
CA PRO A 230 -15.23 -27.72 13.32
C PRO A 230 -15.37 -28.88 12.35
N THR A 231 -14.34 -29.72 12.16
CA THR A 231 -14.42 -30.92 11.28
C THR A 231 -15.35 -31.96 11.88
N TYR A 232 -15.28 -32.18 13.21
CA TYR A 232 -16.24 -33.07 13.89
C TYR A 232 -17.67 -32.55 13.75
N GLN A 233 -17.89 -31.24 13.99
CA GLN A 233 -19.20 -30.61 13.89
C GLN A 233 -19.80 -30.77 12.49
N GLU A 234 -18.99 -30.65 11.43
CA GLU A 234 -19.44 -30.85 10.05
C GLU A 234 -19.83 -32.31 9.78
N TYR A 235 -19.06 -33.28 10.25
CA TYR A 235 -19.44 -34.70 10.17
C TYR A 235 -20.67 -35.01 11.04
N GLN A 236 -20.73 -34.52 12.25
CA GLN A 236 -21.85 -34.73 13.16
C GLN A 236 -23.17 -34.19 12.56
N PHE A 237 -23.13 -32.97 12.00
CA PHE A 237 -24.26 -32.35 11.38
C PHE A 237 -24.94 -33.29 10.36
N TRP A 238 -24.16 -33.96 9.53
CA TRP A 238 -24.70 -34.86 8.52
C TRP A 238 -25.00 -36.28 9.06
N ALA A 239 -24.19 -36.78 9.99
CA ALA A 239 -24.42 -38.10 10.60
C ALA A 239 -25.71 -38.15 11.41
N GLU A 240 -26.19 -37.04 11.97
CA GLU A 240 -27.48 -36.93 12.65
C GLU A 240 -28.69 -37.24 11.75
N ALA A 241 -28.53 -37.25 10.42
CA ALA A 241 -29.55 -37.69 9.46
C ALA A 241 -29.69 -39.24 9.45
N PHE A 242 -28.84 -39.97 10.17
CA PHE A 242 -28.88 -41.41 10.24
C PHE A 242 -29.43 -41.89 11.61
N LYS A 243 -30.31 -42.89 11.57
CA LYS A 243 -30.85 -43.52 12.74
C LYS A 243 -30.33 -44.94 12.88
N GLU A 244 -29.99 -45.37 14.08
CA GLU A 244 -29.64 -46.75 14.34
C GLU A 244 -30.89 -47.63 14.34
N GLU A 245 -30.99 -48.56 13.39
CA GLU A 245 -32.11 -49.44 13.21
C GLU A 245 -31.65 -50.88 12.93
N PRO A 246 -32.05 -51.88 13.83
CA PRO A 246 -32.68 -51.66 15.12
C PRO A 246 -31.74 -51.06 16.16
N ALA A 247 -32.28 -50.39 17.19
CA ALA A 247 -31.47 -49.74 18.24
C ALA A 247 -30.50 -50.75 18.89
N GLY A 248 -29.21 -50.33 19.02
CA GLY A 248 -28.13 -51.15 19.54
C GLY A 248 -27.55 -52.17 18.53
N SER A 249 -27.91 -52.11 17.25
CA SER A 249 -27.42 -53.05 16.22
C SER A 249 -26.08 -52.62 15.64
N GLY A 250 -25.71 -51.35 15.76
CA GLY A 250 -24.57 -50.74 15.05
C GLY A 250 -24.86 -50.50 13.56
N GLN A 251 -26.12 -50.66 13.10
CA GLN A 251 -26.55 -50.40 11.75
C GLN A 251 -27.28 -49.07 11.68
N PHE A 252 -26.78 -48.14 10.82
CA PHE A 252 -27.33 -46.80 10.64
C PHE A 252 -28.02 -46.68 9.33
N VAL A 253 -29.28 -46.22 9.30
CA VAL A 253 -30.10 -46.01 8.13
C VAL A 253 -30.43 -44.54 7.98
N LEU A 254 -30.34 -44.01 6.73
CA LEU A 254 -30.64 -42.62 6.42
C LEU A 254 -32.12 -42.30 6.62
N ASP A 255 -32.44 -41.30 7.42
CA ASP A 255 -33.78 -40.70 7.52
C ASP A 255 -33.86 -39.56 6.47
N GLU A 256 -34.64 -39.81 5.45
CA GLU A 256 -34.78 -38.90 4.30
C GLU A 256 -35.37 -37.53 4.70
N ASP A 257 -36.23 -37.47 5.68
CA ASP A 257 -36.88 -36.23 6.10
C ASP A 257 -35.86 -35.33 6.85
N ILE A 258 -35.12 -35.92 7.78
CA ILE A 258 -34.04 -35.21 8.50
C ILE A 258 -32.91 -34.77 7.53
N TYR A 259 -32.57 -35.66 6.60
CA TYR A 259 -31.58 -35.35 5.57
C TYR A 259 -31.98 -34.11 4.73
N LYS A 260 -33.23 -34.05 4.26
CA LYS A 260 -33.74 -32.92 3.48
C LYS A 260 -33.79 -31.63 4.32
N GLU A 261 -34.17 -31.71 5.56
CA GLU A 261 -34.12 -30.54 6.47
C GLU A 261 -32.72 -29.99 6.60
N LYS A 262 -31.73 -30.85 6.80
CA LYS A 262 -30.30 -30.46 6.89
C LYS A 262 -29.79 -29.87 5.55
N ALA A 263 -30.17 -30.46 4.42
CA ALA A 263 -29.82 -29.94 3.09
C ALA A 263 -30.45 -28.55 2.85
N GLN A 264 -31.66 -28.30 3.35
CA GLN A 264 -32.29 -26.98 3.27
C GLN A 264 -31.57 -25.95 4.19
N GLN A 265 -31.12 -26.38 5.36
CA GLN A 265 -30.30 -25.51 6.23
C GLN A 265 -29.01 -25.11 5.54
N LYS A 266 -28.30 -26.06 4.91
CA LYS A 266 -27.09 -25.75 4.12
C LYS A 266 -27.39 -24.88 2.91
N ALA A 267 -28.55 -25.01 2.29
CA ALA A 267 -28.98 -24.11 1.21
C ALA A 267 -29.17 -22.67 1.72
N ALA A 268 -29.72 -22.51 2.94
CA ALA A 268 -29.87 -21.19 3.55
C ALA A 268 -28.51 -20.53 3.89
N GLU A 269 -27.59 -21.30 4.47
CA GLU A 269 -26.21 -20.83 4.74
C GLU A 269 -25.52 -20.41 3.43
N ARG A 270 -25.64 -21.23 2.37
CA ARG A 270 -25.07 -20.90 1.05
C ARG A 270 -25.72 -19.69 0.41
N ALA A 271 -27.03 -19.52 0.52
CA ALA A 271 -27.73 -18.35 0.02
C ALA A 271 -27.26 -17.08 0.72
N SER A 272 -27.00 -17.11 2.04
CA SER A 272 -26.44 -15.98 2.78
C SER A 272 -25.05 -15.60 2.26
N SER A 273 -24.13 -16.56 2.11
CA SER A 273 -22.80 -16.33 1.53
C SER A 273 -22.88 -15.81 0.08
N MET A 274 -23.80 -16.32 -0.72
CA MET A 274 -24.01 -15.83 -2.10
C MET A 274 -24.54 -14.39 -2.14
N MET A 275 -25.27 -13.93 -1.12
CA MET A 275 -25.67 -12.50 -1.02
C MET A 275 -24.43 -11.60 -0.84
N GLU A 276 -23.46 -12.01 -0.07
CA GLU A 276 -22.20 -11.28 0.10
C GLU A 276 -21.36 -11.29 -1.20
N ASP A 277 -21.28 -12.46 -1.85
CA ASP A 277 -20.63 -12.58 -3.16
C ASP A 277 -21.30 -11.65 -4.20
N MET A 278 -22.65 -11.58 -4.20
CA MET A 278 -23.42 -10.71 -5.08
C MET A 278 -23.10 -9.22 -4.85
N GLU A 279 -22.99 -8.77 -3.60
CA GLU A 279 -22.60 -7.39 -3.27
C GLU A 279 -21.18 -7.08 -3.77
N THR A 280 -20.27 -8.04 -3.66
CA THR A 280 -18.91 -7.94 -4.19
C THR A 280 -18.89 -7.78 -5.71
N TYR A 281 -19.67 -8.62 -6.42
CA TYR A 281 -19.78 -8.53 -7.88
C TYR A 281 -20.46 -7.23 -8.33
N LEU A 282 -21.47 -6.76 -7.59
CA LEU A 282 -22.14 -5.49 -7.84
C LEU A 282 -21.15 -4.33 -7.77
N THR A 283 -20.35 -4.28 -6.71
CA THR A 283 -19.29 -3.28 -6.53
C THR A 283 -18.28 -3.35 -7.69
N ARG A 284 -17.85 -4.53 -8.07
CA ARG A 284 -16.91 -4.71 -9.18
C ARG A 284 -17.46 -4.25 -10.54
N VAL A 285 -18.73 -4.50 -10.81
CA VAL A 285 -19.41 -4.02 -12.03
C VAL A 285 -19.42 -2.47 -12.05
N GLN A 286 -19.68 -1.82 -10.90
CA GLN A 286 -19.67 -0.36 -10.79
C GLN A 286 -18.27 0.22 -11.00
N GLU A 287 -17.25 -0.33 -10.34
CA GLU A 287 -15.84 0.07 -10.49
C GLU A 287 -15.37 -0.01 -11.95
N LEU A 288 -15.62 -1.15 -12.61
CA LEU A 288 -15.25 -1.34 -14.01
C LEU A 288 -15.93 -0.35 -14.96
N ARG A 289 -17.17 0.04 -14.65
CA ARG A 289 -17.88 1.08 -15.38
C ARG A 289 -17.25 2.46 -15.19
N GLU A 290 -16.82 2.81 -13.98
CA GLU A 290 -16.12 4.05 -13.68
C GLU A 290 -14.73 4.08 -14.31
N GLU A 291 -13.96 2.98 -14.19
CA GLU A 291 -12.65 2.83 -14.81
C GLU A 291 -12.72 3.06 -16.32
N ARG A 292 -13.73 2.46 -16.99
CA ARG A 292 -13.92 2.58 -18.43
C ARG A 292 -14.00 4.04 -18.89
N SER A 293 -14.61 4.92 -18.11
CA SER A 293 -14.73 6.35 -18.43
C SER A 293 -13.39 7.09 -18.46
N LYS A 294 -12.34 6.52 -17.88
CA LYS A 294 -10.99 7.09 -17.74
C LYS A 294 -9.99 6.50 -18.75
N LEU A 295 -10.36 5.42 -19.45
CA LEU A 295 -9.49 4.72 -20.38
C LEU A 295 -9.51 5.36 -21.77
N SER A 296 -8.35 5.42 -22.43
CA SER A 296 -8.18 5.98 -23.77
C SER A 296 -7.49 5.03 -24.76
N SER A 297 -6.79 4.01 -24.28
CA SER A 297 -6.09 3.04 -25.12
C SER A 297 -7.04 1.90 -25.55
N GLU A 298 -6.98 1.49 -26.82
CA GLU A 298 -7.81 0.39 -27.36
C GLU A 298 -7.56 -0.93 -26.60
N LYS A 299 -6.31 -1.20 -26.21
CA LYS A 299 -5.94 -2.40 -25.45
C LYS A 299 -6.61 -2.40 -24.07
N ASP A 300 -6.56 -1.26 -23.35
CA ASP A 300 -7.12 -1.17 -22.00
C ASP A 300 -8.65 -1.21 -22.04
N LEU A 301 -9.26 -0.56 -23.03
CA LEU A 301 -10.69 -0.62 -23.26
C LEU A 301 -11.18 -2.06 -23.55
N ARG A 302 -10.41 -2.84 -24.32
CA ARG A 302 -10.73 -4.25 -24.60
C ARG A 302 -10.57 -5.12 -23.35
N THR A 303 -9.52 -4.89 -22.55
CA THR A 303 -9.30 -5.60 -21.29
C THR A 303 -10.43 -5.32 -20.31
N ASN A 304 -10.78 -4.05 -20.10
CA ASN A 304 -11.89 -3.64 -19.25
C ASN A 304 -13.24 -4.23 -19.74
N PHE A 305 -13.46 -4.28 -21.06
CA PHE A 305 -14.66 -4.88 -21.64
C PHE A 305 -14.80 -6.37 -21.26
N ASN A 306 -13.74 -7.17 -21.43
CA ASN A 306 -13.75 -8.59 -21.10
C ASN A 306 -13.98 -8.81 -19.59
N GLN A 307 -13.31 -8.04 -18.74
CA GLN A 307 -13.49 -8.10 -17.28
C GLN A 307 -14.91 -7.71 -16.87
N SER A 308 -15.48 -6.69 -17.54
CA SER A 308 -16.85 -6.25 -17.27
C SER A 308 -17.88 -7.31 -17.68
N GLN A 309 -17.69 -8.00 -18.81
CA GLN A 309 -18.57 -9.10 -19.22
C GLN A 309 -18.56 -10.23 -18.20
N GLU A 310 -17.38 -10.62 -17.72
CA GLU A 310 -17.24 -11.68 -16.71
C GLU A 310 -17.91 -11.28 -15.39
N ALA A 311 -17.66 -10.07 -14.89
CA ALA A 311 -18.28 -9.58 -13.66
C ALA A 311 -19.81 -9.46 -13.77
N GLN A 312 -20.32 -9.03 -14.92
CA GLN A 312 -21.77 -8.95 -15.20
C GLN A 312 -22.41 -10.34 -15.23
N LYS A 313 -21.72 -11.32 -15.82
CA LYS A 313 -22.19 -12.71 -15.85
C LYS A 313 -22.26 -13.29 -14.44
N GLN A 314 -21.17 -13.16 -13.66
CA GLN A 314 -21.14 -13.65 -12.27
C GLN A 314 -22.22 -13.00 -11.41
N LEU A 315 -22.43 -11.68 -11.54
CA LEU A 315 -23.51 -10.98 -10.86
C LEU A 315 -24.90 -11.51 -11.29
N ALA A 316 -25.12 -11.70 -12.59
CA ALA A 316 -26.40 -12.16 -13.12
C ALA A 316 -26.73 -13.58 -12.68
N GLU A 317 -25.79 -14.52 -12.81
CA GLU A 317 -25.96 -15.91 -12.42
C GLU A 317 -26.25 -16.05 -10.92
N THR A 318 -25.44 -15.37 -10.09
CA THR A 318 -25.63 -15.36 -8.62
C THR A 318 -26.98 -14.79 -8.24
N ALA A 319 -27.33 -13.63 -8.82
CA ALA A 319 -28.61 -12.98 -8.56
C ALA A 319 -29.82 -13.82 -8.99
N LEU A 320 -29.75 -14.54 -10.12
CA LEU A 320 -30.81 -15.42 -10.57
C LEU A 320 -31.00 -16.62 -9.64
N VAL A 321 -29.93 -17.28 -9.19
CA VAL A 321 -30.02 -18.38 -8.22
C VAL A 321 -30.64 -17.91 -6.92
N LEU A 322 -30.20 -16.75 -6.38
CA LEU A 322 -30.77 -16.17 -5.18
C LEU A 322 -32.24 -15.77 -5.33
N LYS A 323 -32.57 -15.18 -6.48
CA LYS A 323 -33.95 -14.80 -6.78
C LYS A 323 -34.89 -16.03 -6.81
N ASP A 324 -34.50 -17.10 -7.47
CA ASP A 324 -35.23 -18.37 -7.51
C ASP A 324 -35.38 -18.93 -6.08
N TYR A 325 -34.30 -19.03 -5.34
CA TYR A 325 -34.31 -19.52 -3.97
C TYR A 325 -35.20 -18.70 -3.04
N TYR A 326 -35.06 -17.36 -3.00
CA TYR A 326 -35.87 -16.52 -2.11
C TYR A 326 -37.31 -16.40 -2.56
N GLN A 327 -37.63 -16.54 -3.86
CA GLN A 327 -39.00 -16.61 -4.34
C GLN A 327 -39.72 -17.83 -3.76
N ASP A 328 -39.06 -18.97 -3.74
CA ASP A 328 -39.61 -20.21 -3.15
C ASP A 328 -39.82 -20.08 -1.65
N ILE A 329 -38.82 -19.49 -0.92
CA ILE A 329 -38.94 -19.28 0.52
C ILE A 329 -40.06 -18.30 0.85
N VAL A 330 -40.22 -17.21 0.12
CA VAL A 330 -41.30 -16.24 0.30
C VAL A 330 -42.66 -16.87 0.06
N ASN A 331 -42.81 -17.73 -0.97
CA ASN A 331 -44.03 -18.45 -1.24
C ASN A 331 -44.39 -19.43 -0.12
N ALA A 332 -43.40 -20.19 0.39
CA ALA A 332 -43.57 -21.07 1.52
C ALA A 332 -43.91 -20.30 2.82
N GLY A 333 -43.24 -19.16 3.06
CA GLY A 333 -43.53 -18.26 4.17
C GLY A 333 -44.96 -17.68 4.15
N ASN A 334 -45.43 -17.27 2.97
CA ASN A 334 -46.81 -16.81 2.80
C ASN A 334 -47.81 -17.86 3.17
N LYS A 335 -47.57 -19.12 2.78
CA LYS A 335 -48.44 -20.27 3.14
C LYS A 335 -48.37 -20.52 4.65
N ALA A 336 -47.20 -20.58 5.26
CA ALA A 336 -47.06 -20.80 6.69
C ALA A 336 -47.76 -19.71 7.52
N ILE A 337 -47.65 -18.44 7.12
CA ILE A 337 -48.36 -17.30 7.73
C ILE A 337 -49.85 -17.49 7.65
N ALA A 338 -50.37 -17.86 6.47
CA ALA A 338 -51.81 -18.10 6.28
C ALA A 338 -52.32 -19.29 7.11
N ASP A 339 -51.54 -20.33 7.26
CA ASP A 339 -51.89 -21.49 8.07
C ASP A 339 -51.81 -21.18 9.57
N GLN A 340 -50.81 -20.44 10.02
CA GLN A 340 -50.66 -19.98 11.42
C GLN A 340 -51.79 -18.98 11.80
N GLN A 341 -52.24 -18.12 10.88
CA GLN A 341 -53.36 -17.21 11.12
C GLN A 341 -54.65 -18.00 11.40
N LYS A 342 -54.89 -19.12 10.68
CA LYS A 342 -56.07 -19.99 10.95
C LYS A 342 -56.01 -20.59 12.37
N ILE A 343 -54.79 -20.95 12.84
CA ILE A 343 -54.60 -21.45 14.19
C ILE A 343 -54.97 -20.37 15.19
N VAL A 344 -54.46 -19.12 15.03
CA VAL A 344 -54.79 -17.97 15.89
C VAL A 344 -56.27 -17.71 15.94
N ASP A 345 -56.97 -17.79 14.75
CA ASP A 345 -58.41 -17.51 14.62
C ASP A 345 -59.27 -18.62 15.28
N GLN A 346 -58.79 -19.85 15.34
CA GLN A 346 -59.51 -21.01 15.91
C GLN A 346 -59.19 -21.25 17.36
N GLU A 347 -58.09 -20.73 17.91
CA GLU A 347 -57.64 -20.96 19.28
C GLU A 347 -58.49 -20.15 20.28
N THR A 348 -58.99 -20.86 21.30
CA THR A 348 -59.87 -20.31 22.32
C THR A 348 -59.22 -20.19 23.69
N ASP A 349 -58.15 -20.94 23.96
CA ASP A 349 -57.32 -20.80 25.15
C ASP A 349 -56.47 -19.55 25.07
N PRO A 350 -56.53 -18.66 26.10
CA PRO A 350 -55.81 -17.36 26.03
C PRO A 350 -54.29 -17.50 25.98
N ASP A 351 -53.69 -18.48 26.64
CA ASP A 351 -52.25 -18.69 26.68
C ASP A 351 -51.75 -19.34 25.40
N ALA A 352 -52.47 -20.33 24.89
CA ALA A 352 -52.21 -20.97 23.61
C ALA A 352 -52.40 -19.98 22.45
N LYS A 353 -53.40 -19.11 22.51
CA LYS A 353 -53.65 -18.06 21.50
C LYS A 353 -52.51 -17.05 21.45
N LYS A 354 -52.02 -16.62 22.63
CA LYS A 354 -50.88 -15.71 22.71
C LYS A 354 -49.61 -16.34 22.09
N ALA A 355 -49.33 -17.60 22.41
CA ALA A 355 -48.21 -18.32 21.78
C ALA A 355 -48.35 -18.42 20.25
N ALA A 356 -49.56 -18.69 19.78
CA ALA A 356 -49.83 -18.72 18.31
C ALA A 356 -49.66 -17.34 17.66
N GLU A 357 -50.05 -16.25 18.31
CA GLU A 357 -49.83 -14.86 17.86
C GLU A 357 -48.33 -14.50 17.84
N GLU A 358 -47.58 -14.91 18.85
CA GLU A 358 -46.10 -14.71 18.88
C GLU A 358 -45.44 -15.44 17.71
N GLU A 359 -45.83 -16.67 17.41
CA GLU A 359 -45.30 -17.43 16.28
C GLU A 359 -45.71 -16.80 14.93
N LEU A 360 -46.98 -16.31 14.80
CA LEU A 360 -47.39 -15.58 13.61
C LEU A 360 -46.56 -14.34 13.35
N ASN A 361 -46.27 -13.58 14.41
CA ASN A 361 -45.40 -12.40 14.30
C ASN A 361 -43.97 -12.77 13.90
N ARG A 362 -43.43 -13.87 14.45
CA ARG A 362 -42.10 -14.38 14.09
C ARG A 362 -42.02 -14.79 12.60
N LEU A 363 -43.02 -15.56 12.13
CA LEU A 363 -43.11 -15.98 10.72
C LEU A 363 -43.26 -14.77 9.78
N THR A 364 -44.07 -13.78 10.17
CA THR A 364 -44.28 -12.59 9.37
C THR A 364 -42.97 -11.81 9.22
N LYS A 365 -42.23 -11.56 10.32
CA LYS A 365 -40.95 -10.87 10.30
C LYS A 365 -39.92 -11.60 9.44
N LEU A 366 -39.78 -12.91 9.60
CA LEU A 366 -38.87 -13.71 8.81
C LEU A 366 -39.21 -13.65 7.31
N ASN A 367 -40.51 -13.67 6.96
CA ASN A 367 -40.91 -13.60 5.56
C ASN A 367 -40.67 -12.19 4.97
N GLU A 368 -40.76 -11.14 5.78
CA GLU A 368 -40.39 -9.78 5.38
C GLU A 368 -38.88 -9.66 5.07
N GLU A 369 -38.03 -10.27 5.90
CA GLU A 369 -36.59 -10.34 5.64
C GLU A 369 -36.29 -11.09 4.34
N ASN A 370 -36.96 -12.22 4.08
CA ASN A 370 -36.81 -12.99 2.85
C ASN A 370 -37.31 -12.21 1.60
N ARG A 371 -38.37 -11.40 1.73
CA ARG A 371 -38.84 -10.50 0.65
C ARG A 371 -37.80 -9.42 0.33
N GLU A 372 -37.12 -8.89 1.36
CA GLU A 372 -36.06 -7.92 1.13
C GLU A 372 -34.87 -8.55 0.41
N ASN A 373 -34.48 -9.77 0.76
CA ASN A 373 -33.43 -10.51 0.07
C ASN A 373 -33.83 -10.83 -1.40
N LEU A 374 -35.09 -11.18 -1.64
CA LEU A 374 -35.63 -11.36 -2.99
C LEU A 374 -35.57 -10.07 -3.81
N ARG A 375 -35.88 -8.94 -3.19
CA ARG A 375 -35.78 -7.62 -3.81
C ARG A 375 -34.33 -7.30 -4.19
N LYS A 376 -33.38 -7.46 -3.26
CA LYS A 376 -31.96 -7.26 -3.51
C LYS A 376 -31.42 -8.16 -4.65
N ALA A 377 -31.79 -9.43 -4.66
CA ALA A 377 -31.40 -10.35 -5.73
C ALA A 377 -31.97 -9.90 -7.10
N SER A 378 -33.24 -9.45 -7.12
CA SER A 378 -33.85 -8.91 -8.33
C SER A 378 -33.19 -7.64 -8.84
N GLU A 379 -32.78 -6.74 -7.94
CA GLU A 379 -32.04 -5.54 -8.26
C GLU A 379 -30.64 -5.86 -8.78
N GLY A 380 -29.93 -6.81 -8.17
CA GLY A 380 -28.62 -7.27 -8.62
C GLY A 380 -28.65 -7.73 -10.07
N PHE A 381 -29.67 -8.54 -10.44
CA PHE A 381 -29.88 -8.95 -11.83
C PHE A 381 -30.19 -7.76 -12.75
N GLY A 382 -31.03 -6.81 -12.29
CA GLY A 382 -31.34 -5.58 -13.04
C GLY A 382 -30.10 -4.74 -13.33
N VAL A 383 -29.19 -4.62 -12.37
CA VAL A 383 -27.91 -3.91 -12.56
C VAL A 383 -27.02 -4.63 -13.58
N ALA A 384 -26.88 -5.97 -13.49
CA ALA A 384 -26.10 -6.74 -14.45
C ALA A 384 -26.62 -6.57 -15.88
N SER A 385 -27.95 -6.70 -16.07
CA SER A 385 -28.61 -6.54 -17.36
C SER A 385 -28.46 -5.11 -17.93
N SER A 386 -28.66 -4.09 -17.09
CA SER A 386 -28.47 -2.69 -17.48
C SER A 386 -27.03 -2.37 -17.84
N ALA A 387 -26.07 -2.91 -17.10
CA ALA A 387 -24.65 -2.74 -17.37
C ALA A 387 -24.25 -3.39 -18.71
N ALA A 388 -24.70 -4.61 -19.00
CA ALA A 388 -24.47 -5.28 -20.27
C ALA A 388 -25.05 -4.47 -21.43
N SER A 389 -26.30 -4.05 -21.33
CA SER A 389 -26.98 -3.23 -22.36
C SER A 389 -26.25 -1.91 -22.63
N SER A 390 -25.75 -1.24 -21.58
CA SER A 390 -24.99 0.02 -21.71
C SER A 390 -23.65 -0.13 -22.42
N MET A 391 -23.11 -1.36 -22.46
CA MET A 391 -21.87 -1.70 -23.16
C MET A 391 -22.11 -2.26 -24.57
N GLY A 392 -23.38 -2.39 -24.99
CA GLY A 392 -23.76 -3.00 -26.28
C GLY A 392 -23.50 -4.51 -26.31
N SER A 393 -23.47 -5.16 -25.15
CA SER A 393 -23.34 -6.62 -25.00
C SER A 393 -24.63 -7.24 -24.47
N THR A 394 -24.77 -8.55 -24.65
CA THR A 394 -25.81 -9.37 -24.00
C THR A 394 -25.19 -10.16 -22.87
N LEU A 395 -25.96 -10.43 -21.81
CA LEU A 395 -25.53 -11.36 -20.77
C LEU A 395 -25.45 -12.78 -21.36
N ASP A 396 -24.35 -13.48 -21.04
CA ASP A 396 -24.15 -14.88 -21.40
C ASP A 396 -24.82 -15.78 -20.34
N ILE A 397 -26.17 -15.85 -20.38
CA ILE A 397 -27.02 -16.64 -19.49
C ILE A 397 -28.10 -17.33 -20.31
N GLU A 398 -28.74 -18.37 -19.74
CA GLU A 398 -29.84 -19.08 -20.35
C GLU A 398 -31.18 -18.34 -20.22
N TYR A 399 -32.04 -18.50 -21.24
CA TYR A 399 -33.40 -17.94 -21.28
C TYR A 399 -34.38 -19.06 -21.61
N ASP A 400 -35.58 -19.02 -21.00
CA ASP A 400 -36.65 -19.94 -21.29
C ASP A 400 -37.34 -19.64 -22.64
N GLU A 401 -38.34 -20.47 -23.01
CA GLU A 401 -39.10 -20.32 -24.25
C GLU A 401 -39.86 -18.98 -24.34
N ASN A 402 -40.10 -18.34 -23.20
CA ASN A 402 -40.80 -17.06 -23.10
C ASN A 402 -39.83 -15.87 -23.07
N GLY A 403 -38.51 -16.12 -23.15
CA GLY A 403 -37.45 -15.10 -23.06
C GLY A 403 -37.16 -14.60 -21.65
N SER A 404 -37.60 -15.35 -20.63
CA SER A 404 -37.24 -15.04 -19.23
C SER A 404 -35.92 -15.67 -18.87
N PRO A 405 -35.04 -14.94 -18.10
CA PRO A 405 -33.76 -15.48 -17.65
C PRO A 405 -33.98 -16.65 -16.67
N VAL A 406 -33.22 -17.71 -16.85
CA VAL A 406 -33.30 -18.93 -16.05
C VAL A 406 -32.11 -18.99 -15.08
N ALA A 407 -32.35 -19.36 -13.84
CA ALA A 407 -31.29 -19.64 -12.89
C ALA A 407 -30.45 -20.83 -13.35
N PRO A 408 -29.11 -20.80 -13.31
CA PRO A 408 -28.28 -21.91 -13.81
C PRO A 408 -28.50 -23.22 -13.02
N TYR A 409 -29.05 -23.15 -11.83
CA TYR A 409 -29.42 -24.28 -11.00
C TYR A 409 -30.40 -23.88 -9.89
N ASN A 410 -31.20 -24.83 -9.41
CA ASN A 410 -31.97 -24.67 -8.17
C ASN A 410 -31.08 -24.98 -6.97
N LEU A 411 -30.93 -24.01 -6.02
CA LEU A 411 -30.01 -24.11 -4.92
C LEU A 411 -30.37 -25.25 -3.95
N LYS A 412 -31.64 -25.45 -3.64
CA LYS A 412 -32.10 -26.52 -2.74
C LYS A 412 -31.79 -27.91 -3.31
N GLU A 413 -32.17 -28.13 -4.55
CA GLU A 413 -31.96 -29.43 -5.23
C GLU A 413 -30.45 -29.71 -5.37
N ARG A 414 -29.69 -28.68 -5.66
CA ARG A 414 -28.24 -28.79 -5.76
C ARG A 414 -27.61 -29.19 -4.42
N MET A 415 -27.97 -28.53 -3.33
CA MET A 415 -27.46 -28.87 -2.00
C MET A 415 -27.86 -30.28 -1.58
N GLU A 416 -29.11 -30.67 -1.83
CA GLU A 416 -29.60 -32.03 -1.57
C GLU A 416 -28.83 -33.11 -2.36
N LYS A 417 -28.55 -32.84 -3.61
CA LYS A 417 -27.78 -33.77 -4.45
C LYS A 417 -26.30 -33.83 -4.08
N GLU A 418 -25.66 -32.69 -3.88
CA GLU A 418 -24.23 -32.59 -3.63
C GLU A 418 -23.82 -33.16 -2.27
N HIS A 419 -24.71 -33.16 -1.26
CA HIS A 419 -24.36 -33.61 0.09
C HIS A 419 -24.83 -35.05 0.42
N ARG A 420 -25.51 -35.73 -0.50
CA ARG A 420 -26.01 -37.10 -0.19
C ARG A 420 -24.87 -38.09 0.04
N GLU A 421 -23.90 -38.14 -0.83
CA GLU A 421 -22.75 -39.01 -0.69
C GLU A 421 -21.92 -38.58 0.54
N PHE A 422 -21.84 -37.26 0.82
CA PHE A 422 -21.16 -36.74 1.98
C PHE A 422 -21.83 -37.14 3.31
N ALA A 423 -23.14 -37.16 3.39
CA ALA A 423 -23.85 -37.64 4.58
C ALA A 423 -23.50 -39.09 4.91
N GLU A 424 -23.42 -39.97 3.88
CA GLU A 424 -22.99 -41.36 4.03
C GLU A 424 -21.53 -41.43 4.54
N VAL A 425 -20.66 -40.62 4.01
CA VAL A 425 -19.26 -40.50 4.44
C VAL A 425 -19.17 -40.05 5.91
N ALA A 426 -19.96 -39.04 6.28
CA ALA A 426 -20.01 -38.52 7.66
C ALA A 426 -20.45 -39.58 8.66
N ASN A 427 -21.51 -40.32 8.32
CA ASN A 427 -21.98 -41.47 9.12
C ASN A 427 -20.89 -42.55 9.28
N LYS A 428 -20.18 -42.89 8.17
CA LYS A 428 -19.07 -43.86 8.24
C LYS A 428 -17.89 -43.34 9.04
N ALA A 429 -17.55 -42.07 8.92
CA ALA A 429 -16.46 -41.44 9.66
C ALA A 429 -16.67 -41.53 11.18
N LEU A 430 -17.90 -41.24 11.66
CA LEU A 430 -18.21 -41.24 13.11
C LEU A 430 -18.57 -42.61 13.69
N HIS A 431 -19.17 -43.51 12.90
CA HIS A 431 -19.73 -44.77 13.42
C HIS A 431 -19.04 -46.05 12.93
N GLY A 432 -17.99 -45.96 12.12
CA GLY A 432 -17.40 -47.20 11.61
C GLY A 432 -16.06 -47.08 10.91
N LEU A 433 -15.36 -45.96 11.06
CA LEU A 433 -14.02 -45.79 10.52
C LEU A 433 -12.97 -46.24 11.54
N GLU A 434 -12.07 -47.11 11.10
CA GLU A 434 -10.85 -47.42 11.85
C GLU A 434 -9.71 -46.49 11.36
N LEU A 435 -9.15 -45.69 12.30
CA LEU A 435 -8.06 -44.78 11.96
C LEU A 435 -6.76 -45.55 11.73
N THR A 436 -6.00 -45.16 10.74
CA THR A 436 -4.63 -45.61 10.53
C THR A 436 -3.71 -45.09 11.66
N GLU A 437 -2.55 -45.70 11.84
CA GLU A 437 -1.57 -45.24 12.84
C GLU A 437 -1.10 -43.79 12.58
N ALA A 438 -1.07 -43.38 11.32
CA ALA A 438 -0.77 -41.99 10.93
C ALA A 438 -1.88 -41.04 11.43
N SER A 439 -3.13 -41.39 11.20
CA SER A 439 -4.31 -40.59 11.64
C SER A 439 -4.44 -40.57 13.16
N LYS A 440 -4.24 -41.69 13.84
CA LYS A 440 -4.20 -41.73 15.32
C LYS A 440 -3.17 -40.81 15.94
N ALA A 441 -2.06 -40.60 15.24
CA ALA A 441 -0.94 -39.74 15.69
C ALA A 441 -1.00 -38.30 15.10
N ALA A 442 -2.05 -37.98 14.36
CA ALA A 442 -2.27 -36.63 13.86
C ALA A 442 -2.72 -35.70 15.01
N ALA A 443 -2.27 -34.45 14.96
CA ALA A 443 -2.60 -33.43 15.96
C ALA A 443 -3.27 -32.22 15.27
N ARG A 444 -4.50 -31.93 15.71
CA ARG A 444 -5.29 -30.79 15.26
C ARG A 444 -5.25 -29.68 16.34
N VAL A 445 -5.01 -28.46 15.90
CA VAL A 445 -5.20 -27.25 16.72
C VAL A 445 -6.29 -26.43 16.05
N VAL A 446 -7.38 -26.22 16.75
CA VAL A 446 -8.51 -25.41 16.30
C VAL A 446 -8.12 -23.94 16.38
N GLY A 447 -8.52 -23.16 15.37
CA GLY A 447 -8.36 -21.71 15.34
C GLY A 447 -9.08 -21.06 16.51
N SER A 448 -8.51 -20.00 17.05
CA SER A 448 -9.11 -19.27 18.17
C SER A 448 -8.85 -17.78 18.07
N ASP A 449 -9.83 -17.01 18.56
CA ASP A 449 -9.71 -15.55 18.66
C ASP A 449 -8.88 -15.16 19.89
N ALA A 450 -8.23 -14.01 19.79
CA ALA A 450 -7.66 -13.34 20.94
C ALA A 450 -8.77 -12.73 21.81
N ILE A 451 -8.59 -12.79 23.12
CA ILE A 451 -9.44 -12.12 24.09
C ILE A 451 -8.54 -11.32 25.00
N ILE A 452 -8.69 -9.99 24.98
CA ILE A 452 -8.02 -9.09 25.91
C ILE A 452 -9.07 -8.40 26.80
N SER A 453 -8.70 -8.09 28.02
CA SER A 453 -9.52 -7.26 28.93
C SER A 453 -8.80 -5.95 29.16
N VAL A 454 -9.44 -4.82 28.83
CA VAL A 454 -8.93 -3.47 29.12
C VAL A 454 -9.88 -2.79 30.09
N ASN A 455 -9.37 -2.40 31.27
CA ASN A 455 -10.18 -1.84 32.39
C ASN A 455 -11.39 -2.69 32.73
N GLY A 456 -11.25 -4.03 32.66
CA GLY A 456 -12.30 -5.00 32.98
C GLY A 456 -13.32 -5.28 31.87
N ALA A 457 -13.23 -4.57 30.70
CA ALA A 457 -14.05 -4.85 29.53
C ALA A 457 -13.30 -5.78 28.56
N ASP A 458 -13.98 -6.82 28.07
CA ASP A 458 -13.41 -7.78 27.16
C ASP A 458 -13.56 -7.34 25.69
N PHE A 459 -12.51 -7.52 24.92
CA PHE A 459 -12.45 -7.28 23.48
C PHE A 459 -11.92 -8.54 22.81
N THR A 460 -12.57 -8.93 21.70
CA THR A 460 -12.21 -10.10 20.90
C THR A 460 -11.71 -9.67 19.54
N SER A 461 -10.79 -10.45 18.97
CA SER A 461 -10.28 -10.24 17.60
C SER A 461 -9.77 -11.56 17.03
N ASP A 462 -9.89 -11.71 15.72
CA ASP A 462 -9.30 -12.82 14.97
C ASP A 462 -7.76 -12.79 14.94
N SER A 463 -7.15 -11.69 15.38
CA SER A 463 -5.69 -11.51 15.43
C SER A 463 -5.22 -11.14 16.84
N ASN A 464 -3.92 -11.31 17.09
CA ASN A 464 -3.30 -10.87 18.34
C ASN A 464 -3.08 -9.35 18.42
N THR A 465 -3.49 -8.60 17.40
CA THR A 465 -3.41 -7.14 17.37
C THR A 465 -4.81 -6.55 17.37
N ILE A 466 -5.13 -5.79 18.42
CA ILE A 466 -6.47 -5.25 18.68
C ILE A 466 -6.36 -3.73 18.88
N THR A 467 -7.23 -2.97 18.25
CA THR A 467 -7.29 -1.52 18.45
C THR A 467 -8.41 -1.18 19.44
N VAL A 468 -8.05 -0.58 20.56
CA VAL A 468 -8.97 -0.17 21.62
C VAL A 468 -8.61 1.22 22.10
N ASN A 469 -9.61 2.13 22.17
CA ASN A 469 -9.46 3.48 22.71
C ASN A 469 -8.26 4.26 22.13
N GLY A 470 -8.06 4.16 20.81
CA GLY A 470 -6.94 4.80 20.11
C GLY A 470 -5.58 4.14 20.30
N MET A 471 -5.50 3.02 20.99
CA MET A 471 -4.28 2.23 21.15
C MET A 471 -4.35 0.96 20.32
N THR A 472 -3.26 0.61 19.66
CA THR A 472 -3.06 -0.68 19.01
C THR A 472 -2.28 -1.57 19.96
N ILE A 473 -2.95 -2.56 20.53
CA ILE A 473 -2.41 -3.51 21.49
C ILE A 473 -2.08 -4.81 20.76
N THR A 474 -0.83 -5.25 20.82
CA THR A 474 -0.40 -6.56 20.32
C THR A 474 -0.14 -7.48 21.53
N ALA A 475 -0.98 -8.50 21.67
CA ALA A 475 -0.84 -9.53 22.70
C ALA A 475 0.31 -10.49 22.33
N ASN A 476 1.30 -10.61 23.20
CA ASN A 476 2.49 -11.45 23.01
C ASN A 476 2.39 -12.79 23.76
N ALA A 477 1.78 -12.77 24.95
CA ALA A 477 1.56 -13.95 25.79
C ALA A 477 0.28 -13.82 26.60
N GLU A 478 -0.29 -14.96 27.02
CA GLU A 478 -1.45 -14.98 27.90
C GLU A 478 -1.03 -14.57 29.31
N SER A 479 -1.86 -13.78 29.97
CA SER A 479 -1.69 -13.40 31.38
C SER A 479 -1.87 -14.61 32.29
N ALA A 480 -1.13 -14.66 33.40
CA ALA A 480 -1.25 -15.74 34.36
C ALA A 480 -2.67 -15.80 34.96
N VAL A 481 -3.26 -16.98 35.05
CA VAL A 481 -4.57 -17.19 35.68
C VAL A 481 -4.42 -17.06 37.19
N THR A 482 -5.19 -16.17 37.80
CA THR A 482 -5.16 -15.91 39.27
C THR A 482 -6.30 -16.58 40.02
N ALA A 483 -7.42 -16.86 39.37
CA ALA A 483 -8.54 -17.60 39.97
C ALA A 483 -9.23 -18.51 38.97
N ARG A 484 -9.82 -19.60 39.46
CA ARG A 484 -10.62 -20.57 38.68
C ARG A 484 -11.92 -20.86 39.39
N ASP A 485 -12.96 -21.24 38.64
CA ASP A 485 -14.22 -21.74 39.20
C ASP A 485 -14.11 -23.20 39.66
N ALA A 486 -15.20 -23.74 40.21
CA ALA A 486 -15.26 -25.12 40.70
C ALA A 486 -15.10 -26.19 39.58
N ALA A 487 -15.34 -25.82 38.33
CA ALA A 487 -15.12 -26.66 37.16
C ALA A 487 -13.68 -26.54 36.59
N GLY A 488 -12.84 -25.66 37.17
CA GLY A 488 -11.47 -25.44 36.77
C GLY A 488 -11.29 -24.38 35.69
N ASN A 489 -12.38 -23.70 35.25
CA ASN A 489 -12.30 -22.65 34.23
C ASN A 489 -11.68 -21.36 34.80
N PRO A 490 -10.82 -20.67 34.07
CA PRO A 490 -10.26 -19.40 34.51
C PRO A 490 -11.35 -18.32 34.68
N THR A 491 -11.34 -17.66 35.84
CA THR A 491 -12.28 -16.55 36.16
C THR A 491 -11.58 -15.23 36.40
N SER A 492 -10.25 -15.24 36.61
CA SER A 492 -9.47 -14.02 36.79
C SER A 492 -8.04 -14.23 36.29
N TRP A 493 -7.44 -13.15 35.79
CA TRP A 493 -6.09 -13.10 35.21
C TRP A 493 -5.26 -12.00 35.87
N ALA A 494 -3.95 -12.15 35.86
CA ALA A 494 -3.03 -11.10 36.29
C ALA A 494 -3.10 -9.93 35.32
N GLU A 495 -3.22 -8.73 35.87
CA GLU A 495 -3.27 -7.50 35.06
C GLU A 495 -1.88 -6.86 34.97
N THR A 496 -1.56 -6.30 33.80
CA THR A 496 -0.45 -5.37 33.60
C THR A 496 -0.99 -3.97 33.34
N SER A 497 -0.20 -2.92 33.61
CA SER A 497 -0.63 -1.55 33.32
C SER A 497 -0.08 -1.03 32.00
N ILE A 498 -0.94 -0.30 31.27
CA ILE A 498 -0.59 0.50 30.11
C ILE A 498 -0.68 1.96 30.54
N THR A 499 0.41 2.72 30.41
CA THR A 499 0.39 4.16 30.65
C THR A 499 0.58 4.89 29.32
N THR A 500 -0.36 5.75 28.98
CA THR A 500 -0.33 6.64 27.80
C THR A 500 -0.11 8.05 28.27
N ALA A 501 0.85 8.74 27.66
CA ALA A 501 1.16 10.16 27.90
C ALA A 501 1.54 10.86 26.59
N ASP A 502 1.56 12.19 26.60
CA ASP A 502 2.10 12.95 25.49
C ASP A 502 3.60 12.63 25.30
N ASP A 503 4.01 12.45 24.06
CA ASP A 503 5.41 12.15 23.72
C ASP A 503 6.22 13.45 23.64
N VAL A 504 6.62 13.94 24.83
CA VAL A 504 7.41 15.17 24.96
C VAL A 504 8.70 15.11 24.13
N ASP A 505 9.39 13.96 24.15
CA ASP A 505 10.63 13.79 23.41
C ASP A 505 10.38 13.78 21.90
N GLY A 506 9.36 13.08 21.43
CA GLY A 506 9.00 13.04 20.02
C GLY A 506 8.54 14.39 19.44
N ILE A 507 7.88 15.24 20.24
CA ILE A 507 7.54 16.61 19.85
C ILE A 507 8.79 17.49 19.85
N TYR A 508 9.63 17.37 20.89
CA TYR A 508 10.90 18.10 20.98
C TYR A 508 11.83 17.80 19.79
N ASP A 509 12.02 16.53 19.47
CA ASP A 509 12.88 16.10 18.37
C ASP A 509 12.37 16.61 17.01
N MET A 510 11.05 16.63 16.81
CA MET A 510 10.45 17.19 15.60
C MET A 510 10.74 18.70 15.47
N VAL A 511 10.61 19.47 16.54
CA VAL A 511 10.93 20.91 16.56
C VAL A 511 12.43 21.13 16.36
N LYS A 512 13.27 20.30 17.00
CA LYS A 512 14.73 20.34 16.85
C LYS A 512 15.15 20.07 15.38
N ASP A 513 14.59 19.03 14.74
CA ASP A 513 14.88 18.72 13.33
C ASP A 513 14.47 19.86 12.39
N PHE A 514 13.31 20.48 12.66
CA PHE A 514 12.90 21.68 11.93
C PHE A 514 13.92 22.80 12.01
N PHE A 515 14.38 23.17 13.22
CA PHE A 515 15.36 24.25 13.39
C PHE A 515 16.72 23.88 12.81
N LYS A 516 17.13 22.63 12.88
CA LYS A 516 18.34 22.16 12.22
C LYS A 516 18.27 22.43 10.72
N LYS A 517 17.22 21.99 10.04
CA LYS A 517 17.03 22.20 8.60
C LYS A 517 16.83 23.66 8.22
N TYR A 518 16.09 24.40 9.05
CA TYR A 518 15.96 25.86 8.90
C TYR A 518 17.32 26.54 8.95
N ASN A 519 18.13 26.23 9.95
CA ASN A 519 19.46 26.82 10.16
C ASN A 519 20.42 26.49 9.00
N GLU A 520 20.40 25.24 8.51
CA GLU A 520 21.20 24.85 7.34
C GLU A 520 20.80 25.68 6.12
N LEU A 521 19.51 25.82 5.86
CA LEU A 521 18.99 26.56 4.71
C LEU A 521 19.30 28.07 4.83
N ILE A 522 19.09 28.66 6.00
CA ILE A 522 19.34 30.09 6.20
C ILE A 522 20.84 30.43 6.14
N LYS A 523 21.72 29.58 6.68
CA LYS A 523 23.19 29.72 6.56
C LYS A 523 23.62 29.67 5.10
N GLU A 524 23.09 28.75 4.31
CA GLU A 524 23.41 28.65 2.89
C GLU A 524 22.95 29.91 2.13
N MET A 525 21.69 30.32 2.34
CA MET A 525 21.15 31.53 1.71
C MET A 525 21.97 32.78 2.08
N ASP A 526 22.34 32.95 3.35
CA ASP A 526 23.16 34.06 3.80
C ASP A 526 24.58 34.00 3.21
N THR A 527 25.17 32.82 3.11
CA THR A 527 26.49 32.61 2.50
C THR A 527 26.50 33.01 1.03
N LEU A 528 25.50 32.56 0.28
CA LEU A 528 25.32 32.88 -1.14
C LEU A 528 25.08 34.41 -1.35
N TYR A 529 24.23 34.99 -0.50
CA TYR A 529 23.90 36.43 -0.59
C TYR A 529 25.07 37.34 -0.23
N ASN A 530 25.86 36.97 0.78
CA ASN A 530 27.02 37.74 1.28
C ASN A 530 28.36 37.28 0.69
N ALA A 531 28.35 36.42 -0.31
CA ALA A 531 29.54 35.89 -0.93
C ALA A 531 30.52 37.00 -1.36
N GLU A 532 31.81 36.71 -1.38
CA GLU A 532 32.84 37.62 -1.87
C GLU A 532 32.64 37.90 -3.37
N THR A 533 33.13 39.06 -3.81
CA THR A 533 33.10 39.41 -5.22
C THR A 533 34.17 38.64 -6.00
N ALA A 534 33.83 38.06 -7.12
CA ALA A 534 34.79 37.42 -8.03
C ALA A 534 35.41 38.45 -9.00
N LYS A 535 35.83 39.62 -8.50
CA LYS A 535 36.41 40.66 -9.35
C LYS A 535 37.70 40.15 -10.02
N GLY A 536 37.74 40.25 -11.38
CA GLY A 536 38.89 39.79 -12.17
C GLY A 536 38.80 38.29 -12.57
N TYR A 537 37.76 37.59 -12.13
CA TYR A 537 37.51 36.21 -12.55
C TYR A 537 36.39 36.17 -13.57
N GLU A 538 36.68 35.65 -14.77
CA GLU A 538 35.73 35.44 -15.87
C GLU A 538 35.72 33.95 -16.27
N PRO A 539 34.64 33.41 -16.82
CA PRO A 539 34.69 32.08 -17.39
C PRO A 539 35.81 31.93 -18.39
N LEU A 540 36.57 30.85 -18.25
CA LEU A 540 37.73 30.59 -19.11
C LEU A 540 37.26 30.09 -20.51
N THR A 541 37.98 30.54 -21.54
CA THR A 541 37.88 29.91 -22.87
C THR A 541 38.57 28.54 -22.83
N ASP A 542 38.36 27.73 -23.88
CA ASP A 542 38.99 26.40 -23.96
C ASP A 542 40.54 26.55 -23.99
N GLU A 543 41.07 27.55 -24.68
CA GLU A 543 42.49 27.87 -24.75
C GLU A 543 43.05 28.30 -23.34
N GLU A 544 42.28 29.11 -22.62
CA GLU A 544 42.65 29.53 -21.24
C GLU A 544 42.60 28.33 -20.27
N LYS A 545 41.69 27.36 -20.48
CA LYS A 545 41.63 26.11 -19.67
C LYS A 545 42.82 25.18 -19.96
N ASP A 546 43.19 25.02 -21.23
CA ASP A 546 44.32 24.19 -21.63
C ASP A 546 45.65 24.70 -21.11
N ALA A 547 45.74 25.98 -20.71
CA ALA A 547 46.92 26.58 -20.09
C ALA A 547 46.99 26.37 -18.56
N LEU A 548 45.98 25.82 -17.92
CA LEU A 548 45.85 25.61 -16.48
C LEU A 548 45.70 24.11 -16.17
N SER A 549 45.97 23.71 -14.96
CA SER A 549 45.62 22.37 -14.49
C SER A 549 44.12 22.28 -14.16
N ASP A 550 43.57 21.09 -14.22
CA ASP A 550 42.15 20.83 -13.87
C ASP A 550 41.78 21.41 -12.50
N THR A 551 42.65 21.30 -11.53
CA THR A 551 42.45 21.82 -10.18
C THR A 551 42.41 23.36 -10.16
N GLU A 552 43.24 24.05 -10.96
CA GLU A 552 43.23 25.50 -11.08
C GLU A 552 41.99 25.98 -11.78
N VAL A 553 41.57 25.30 -12.85
CA VAL A 553 40.29 25.57 -13.57
C VAL A 553 39.10 25.44 -12.59
N GLU A 554 39.03 24.35 -11.82
CA GLU A 554 37.96 24.14 -10.86
C GLU A 554 37.93 25.24 -9.79
N GLN A 555 39.07 25.59 -9.21
CA GLN A 555 39.17 26.69 -8.22
C GLN A 555 38.80 28.04 -8.81
N TRP A 556 39.19 28.30 -10.06
CA TRP A 556 38.85 29.52 -10.78
C TRP A 556 37.35 29.63 -11.01
N GLU A 557 36.75 28.59 -11.60
CA GLU A 557 35.32 28.55 -11.84
C GLU A 557 34.49 28.58 -10.57
N LYS A 558 34.96 27.91 -9.48
CA LYS A 558 34.32 27.94 -8.18
C LYS A 558 34.19 29.34 -7.61
N LYS A 559 35.23 30.17 -7.70
CA LYS A 559 35.16 31.58 -7.27
C LYS A 559 34.09 32.37 -8.00
N ILE A 560 33.89 32.10 -9.28
CA ILE A 560 32.84 32.75 -10.06
C ILE A 560 31.49 32.25 -9.59
N LYS A 561 31.29 30.92 -9.55
CA LYS A 561 30.04 30.28 -9.16
C LYS A 561 29.58 30.70 -7.77
N ASP A 562 30.45 30.70 -6.80
CA ASP A 562 30.15 31.12 -5.43
C ASP A 562 29.62 32.56 -5.33
N SER A 563 29.99 33.45 -6.28
CA SER A 563 29.59 34.86 -6.28
C SER A 563 28.29 35.16 -7.05
N LEU A 564 27.70 34.21 -7.77
CA LEU A 564 26.62 34.47 -8.74
C LEU A 564 25.30 34.93 -8.11
N LEU A 565 25.01 34.50 -6.87
CA LEU A 565 23.83 34.92 -6.12
C LEU A 565 24.13 36.05 -5.13
N ARG A 566 25.32 36.61 -5.18
CA ARG A 566 25.71 37.74 -4.36
C ARG A 566 24.80 38.95 -4.62
N ARG A 567 24.17 39.46 -3.52
CA ARG A 567 23.23 40.58 -3.55
C ARG A 567 22.04 40.37 -4.53
N ASP A 568 21.67 39.14 -4.79
CA ASP A 568 20.54 38.83 -5.64
C ASP A 568 19.22 39.26 -4.97
N GLY A 569 18.31 39.88 -5.75
CA GLY A 569 17.08 40.48 -5.23
C GLY A 569 16.03 39.44 -4.80
N ASP A 570 15.92 38.32 -5.51
CA ASP A 570 14.97 37.26 -5.13
C ASP A 570 15.47 36.51 -3.90
N LEU A 571 16.79 36.29 -3.81
CA LEU A 571 17.41 35.71 -2.62
C LEU A 571 17.26 36.60 -1.39
N SER A 572 17.43 37.93 -1.53
CA SER A 572 17.20 38.89 -0.43
C SER A 572 15.76 38.85 0.09
N LYS A 573 14.77 38.79 -0.83
CA LYS A 573 13.35 38.66 -0.43
C LYS A 573 13.08 37.38 0.35
N LEU A 574 13.62 36.26 -0.15
CA LEU A 574 13.45 34.96 0.48
C LEU A 574 14.05 34.94 1.89
N ILE A 575 15.30 35.38 2.06
CA ILE A 575 15.97 35.51 3.37
C ILE A 575 15.15 36.37 4.33
N ASN A 576 14.63 37.51 3.86
CA ASN A 576 13.82 38.38 4.70
C ASN A 576 12.53 37.73 5.14
N ILE A 577 11.83 36.98 4.26
CA ILE A 577 10.62 36.21 4.61
C ILE A 577 10.93 35.23 5.74
N PHE A 578 11.97 34.42 5.57
CA PHE A 578 12.38 33.45 6.58
C PHE A 578 12.70 34.12 7.92
N LYS A 579 13.62 35.11 7.94
CA LYS A 579 14.06 35.76 9.16
C LYS A 579 12.96 36.56 9.85
N THR A 580 12.14 37.32 9.12
CA THR A 580 11.12 38.18 9.73
C THR A 580 9.94 37.40 10.24
N THR A 581 9.50 36.35 9.53
CA THR A 581 8.38 35.53 9.97
C THR A 581 8.72 34.78 11.26
N MET A 582 9.92 34.22 11.35
CA MET A 582 10.34 33.49 12.57
C MET A 582 10.52 34.36 13.82
N LEU A 583 10.48 35.67 13.70
CA LEU A 583 10.45 36.62 14.83
C LEU A 583 9.03 37.00 15.23
N GLY A 584 8.02 36.42 14.57
CA GLY A 584 6.60 36.67 14.82
C GLY A 584 6.15 36.23 16.21
N THR A 585 5.06 36.86 16.70
CA THR A 585 4.34 36.45 17.91
C THR A 585 2.95 35.94 17.54
N HIS A 586 2.51 34.89 18.23
CA HIS A 586 1.17 34.35 18.05
C HIS A 586 0.47 34.18 19.40
N SER A 587 -0.84 34.36 19.44
CA SER A 587 -1.60 34.30 20.68
C SER A 587 -2.33 32.97 20.84
N TYR A 588 -2.30 32.43 22.06
CA TYR A 588 -3.10 31.29 22.47
C TYR A 588 -3.70 31.54 23.84
N ASN A 589 -5.02 31.37 23.98
CA ASN A 589 -5.77 31.64 25.21
C ASN A 589 -5.49 33.00 25.84
N GLY A 590 -5.31 34.05 24.98
CA GLY A 590 -5.10 35.45 25.43
C GLY A 590 -3.67 35.76 25.92
N LYS A 591 -2.73 34.82 25.75
CA LYS A 591 -1.29 34.99 26.04
C LYS A 591 -0.49 34.98 24.75
N GLU A 592 0.40 35.95 24.60
CA GLU A 592 1.32 36.07 23.47
C GLU A 592 2.53 35.16 23.69
N TYR A 593 2.93 34.46 22.63
CA TYR A 593 4.10 33.60 22.60
C TYR A 593 5.01 33.98 21.44
N SER A 594 6.30 33.78 21.62
CA SER A 594 7.34 33.90 20.60
C SER A 594 8.30 32.71 20.76
N LEU A 595 9.23 32.52 19.85
CA LEU A 595 10.24 31.46 19.95
C LEU A 595 11.04 31.55 21.26
N SER A 596 11.34 32.77 21.72
CA SER A 596 12.02 32.97 23.00
C SER A 596 11.20 32.52 24.22
N SER A 597 9.88 32.49 24.14
CA SER A 597 9.02 31.93 25.20
C SER A 597 9.27 30.44 25.44
N PHE A 598 9.83 29.76 24.46
CA PHE A 598 10.18 28.35 24.49
C PHE A 598 11.68 28.09 24.53
N GLY A 599 12.50 29.11 24.86
CA GLY A 599 13.95 28.98 24.92
C GLY A 599 14.63 28.79 23.56
N ILE A 600 14.00 29.28 22.48
CA ILE A 600 14.56 29.21 21.13
C ILE A 600 14.98 30.64 20.75
N ASN A 601 16.27 30.86 20.68
CA ASN A 601 16.86 32.19 20.56
C ASN A 601 17.92 32.25 19.47
N THR A 602 18.14 33.45 18.90
CA THR A 602 19.30 33.71 18.07
C THR A 602 20.43 34.26 18.92
N LEU A 603 21.69 34.05 18.51
CA LEU A 603 22.82 34.71 19.14
C LEU A 603 22.72 36.25 18.99
N SER A 604 23.24 36.95 19.98
CA SER A 604 23.34 38.41 19.89
C SER A 604 24.05 38.83 18.59
N TYR A 605 23.51 39.82 17.89
CA TYR A 605 24.05 40.33 16.62
C TYR A 605 25.56 40.64 16.67
N PHE A 606 26.06 41.10 17.83
CA PHE A 606 27.47 41.43 18.03
C PHE A 606 28.37 40.22 18.34
N LYS A 607 27.75 39.07 18.69
CA LYS A 607 28.49 37.83 19.00
C LYS A 607 28.40 36.81 17.86
N ALA A 608 27.35 36.86 17.06
CA ALA A 608 27.16 35.95 15.98
C ALA A 608 28.11 36.24 14.80
N PRO A 609 28.81 35.24 14.25
CA PRO A 609 29.44 35.33 12.94
C PRO A 609 28.42 35.78 11.88
N GLU A 610 28.89 36.41 10.81
CA GLU A 610 28.01 37.00 9.81
C GLU A 610 27.03 35.98 9.18
N ASN A 611 27.53 34.79 8.95
CA ASN A 611 26.75 33.66 8.41
C ASN A 611 25.88 32.92 9.45
N GLU A 612 25.94 33.30 10.73
CA GLU A 612 25.10 32.75 11.82
C GLU A 612 24.04 33.74 12.33
N ARG A 613 23.95 34.92 11.72
CA ARG A 613 22.92 35.90 12.05
C ARG A 613 21.54 35.41 11.56
N GLY A 614 20.68 35.06 12.48
CA GLY A 614 19.35 34.49 12.18
C GLY A 614 19.28 32.98 12.30
N VAL A 615 20.33 32.34 12.78
CA VAL A 615 20.35 30.93 13.20
C VAL A 615 19.76 30.84 14.61
N PHE A 616 18.84 29.87 14.79
CA PHE A 616 18.19 29.62 16.07
C PHE A 616 18.90 28.53 16.85
N HIS A 617 19.03 28.74 18.17
CA HIS A 617 19.60 27.83 19.15
C HIS A 617 18.52 27.45 20.15
N ILE A 618 18.43 26.18 20.50
CA ILE A 618 17.45 25.68 21.47
C ILE A 618 18.14 25.53 22.82
N ASP A 619 17.62 26.19 23.83
CA ASP A 619 18.16 26.12 25.19
C ASP A 619 18.13 24.66 25.71
N GLY A 620 19.25 24.17 26.23
CA GLY A 620 19.42 22.81 26.74
C GLY A 620 19.56 21.73 25.66
N ASP A 621 19.84 22.10 24.41
CA ASP A 621 20.23 21.14 23.37
C ASP A 621 21.69 20.72 23.56
N GLU A 622 21.91 19.46 23.92
CA GLU A 622 23.24 18.89 24.19
C GLU A 622 24.18 18.95 22.97
N GLU A 623 23.63 18.98 21.76
CA GLU A 623 24.40 19.05 20.52
C GLU A 623 24.81 20.48 20.14
N ASP A 624 24.25 21.51 20.80
CA ASP A 624 24.54 22.90 20.54
C ASP A 624 25.38 23.51 21.64
N SER A 625 26.68 23.69 21.40
CA SER A 625 27.64 24.27 22.35
C SER A 625 27.27 25.68 22.83
N ASN A 626 26.45 26.43 22.12
CA ASN A 626 26.04 27.77 22.48
C ASN A 626 24.90 27.81 23.50
N SER A 627 24.09 26.75 23.58
CA SER A 627 22.85 26.70 24.37
C SER A 627 22.74 25.48 25.31
N SER A 628 23.64 24.50 25.20
CA SER A 628 23.60 23.25 25.98
C SER A 628 23.62 23.41 27.50
N ALA A 629 24.22 24.49 28.01
CA ALA A 629 24.25 24.75 29.45
C ALA A 629 22.97 25.37 30.04
N ASN A 630 22.02 25.77 29.18
CA ASN A 630 20.75 26.38 29.58
C ASN A 630 19.73 25.33 29.98
N ALA A 631 18.72 25.74 30.77
CA ALA A 631 17.57 24.84 31.04
C ALA A 631 16.73 24.66 29.80
N ASN A 632 16.30 23.42 29.51
CA ASN A 632 15.46 23.10 28.34
C ASN A 632 14.03 23.60 28.53
N ALA A 633 13.79 24.85 28.14
CA ALA A 633 12.48 25.50 28.26
C ALA A 633 11.46 24.90 27.30
N LEU A 634 11.89 24.44 26.12
CA LEU A 634 10.96 23.79 25.14
C LEU A 634 10.39 22.48 25.69
N LYS A 635 11.21 21.57 26.23
CA LYS A 635 10.72 20.33 26.86
C LYS A 635 9.81 20.62 28.03
N ALA A 636 10.16 21.61 28.85
CA ALA A 636 9.32 22.02 29.99
C ALA A 636 7.95 22.54 29.51
N ALA A 637 7.91 23.33 28.45
CA ALA A 637 6.68 23.87 27.88
C ALA A 637 5.82 22.74 27.27
N ILE A 638 6.41 21.82 26.49
CA ILE A 638 5.70 20.67 25.91
C ILE A 638 5.08 19.80 27.04
N ALA A 639 5.80 19.60 28.13
CA ALA A 639 5.31 18.79 29.24
C ALA A 639 4.20 19.48 30.04
N SER A 640 4.21 20.83 30.18
CA SER A 640 3.26 21.56 30.99
C SER A 640 2.02 22.06 30.23
N ASP A 641 2.18 22.47 28.98
CA ASP A 641 1.11 22.99 28.13
C ASP A 641 1.40 22.64 26.64
N PRO A 642 1.20 21.36 26.24
CA PRO A 642 1.47 20.92 24.89
C PRO A 642 0.59 21.63 23.85
N GLN A 643 -0.59 22.11 24.26
CA GLN A 643 -1.51 22.80 23.35
C GLN A 643 -1.03 24.22 23.02
N ALA A 644 -0.45 24.95 23.97
CA ALA A 644 0.15 26.25 23.69
C ALA A 644 1.34 26.11 22.71
N VAL A 645 2.17 25.07 22.88
CA VAL A 645 3.29 24.77 21.97
C VAL A 645 2.76 24.43 20.58
N THR A 646 1.79 23.52 20.48
CA THR A 646 1.15 23.10 19.22
C THR A 646 0.57 24.29 18.48
N SER A 647 -0.26 25.10 19.17
CA SER A 647 -0.92 26.25 18.57
C SER A 647 0.09 27.31 18.10
N PHE A 648 1.12 27.59 18.88
CA PHE A 648 2.16 28.54 18.49
C PHE A 648 2.91 28.09 17.24
N PHE A 649 3.46 26.86 17.26
CA PHE A 649 4.27 26.39 16.13
C PHE A 649 3.45 26.19 14.87
N SER A 650 2.23 25.64 14.96
CA SER A 650 1.38 25.47 13.79
C SER A 650 1.03 26.81 13.12
N GLN A 651 0.75 27.85 13.90
CA GLN A 651 0.48 29.21 13.40
C GLN A 651 1.76 29.84 12.79
N LEU A 652 2.88 29.82 13.50
CA LEU A 652 4.14 30.41 13.04
C LEU A 652 4.60 29.77 11.73
N ILE A 653 4.61 28.42 11.69
CA ILE A 653 5.04 27.67 10.50
C ILE A 653 3.99 27.80 9.39
N GLY A 654 2.71 27.84 9.71
CA GLY A 654 1.62 28.12 8.78
C GLY A 654 1.78 29.48 8.09
N GLU A 655 2.15 30.53 8.86
CA GLU A 655 2.47 31.85 8.31
C GLU A 655 3.69 31.83 7.40
N LEU A 656 4.79 31.14 7.82
CA LEU A 656 5.97 30.98 6.98
C LEU A 656 5.66 30.23 5.69
N LYS A 657 4.88 29.13 5.80
CA LYS A 657 4.41 28.35 4.64
C LYS A 657 3.65 29.22 3.64
N GLY A 658 2.69 30.01 4.12
CA GLY A 658 1.89 30.91 3.28
C GLY A 658 2.77 31.91 2.52
N LYS A 659 3.69 32.59 3.23
CA LYS A 659 4.59 33.57 2.62
C LYS A 659 5.57 32.95 1.62
N VAL A 660 6.09 31.75 1.89
CA VAL A 660 6.94 31.01 0.95
C VAL A 660 6.16 30.56 -0.26
N GLN A 661 4.91 30.11 -0.07
CA GLN A 661 3.99 29.74 -1.16
C GLN A 661 3.71 30.93 -2.08
N ASP A 662 3.45 32.12 -1.53
CA ASP A 662 3.25 33.37 -2.30
C ASP A 662 4.47 33.65 -3.21
N VAL A 663 5.68 33.40 -2.72
CA VAL A 663 6.90 33.55 -3.54
C VAL A 663 6.99 32.47 -4.62
N MET A 664 6.48 31.25 -4.35
CA MET A 664 6.48 30.12 -5.30
C MET A 664 5.35 30.18 -6.33
N ASP A 665 4.43 31.11 -6.20
CA ASP A 665 3.31 31.25 -7.12
C ASP A 665 3.78 31.67 -8.52
N ARG A 666 3.02 31.21 -9.52
CA ARG A 666 3.29 31.50 -10.93
C ARG A 666 3.12 32.98 -11.24
N THR A 667 4.12 33.57 -11.92
CA THR A 667 4.05 34.91 -12.49
C THR A 667 4.41 34.89 -13.97
N ASP A 668 4.42 36.05 -14.61
CA ASP A 668 4.90 36.20 -16.01
C ASP A 668 6.38 35.83 -16.15
N TYR A 669 7.16 36.05 -15.09
CA TYR A 669 8.61 35.84 -15.06
C TYR A 669 9.04 34.55 -14.32
N ARG A 670 8.11 33.89 -13.63
CA ARG A 670 8.36 32.73 -12.75
C ARG A 670 7.41 31.58 -13.04
N SER A 671 7.95 30.39 -13.05
CA SER A 671 7.18 29.14 -13.08
C SER A 671 6.66 28.78 -11.68
N MET A 672 5.61 27.98 -11.59
CA MET A 672 5.08 27.47 -10.31
C MET A 672 6.15 26.67 -9.55
N TYR A 673 6.18 26.78 -8.24
CA TYR A 673 7.14 26.13 -7.33
C TYR A 673 8.61 26.59 -7.53
N LYS A 674 8.82 27.79 -8.10
CA LYS A 674 10.13 28.43 -8.17
C LYS A 674 10.18 29.65 -7.26
N VAL A 675 11.30 29.84 -6.56
CA VAL A 675 11.53 31.01 -5.69
C VAL A 675 12.29 32.15 -6.39
N TYR A 676 12.57 32.02 -7.67
CA TYR A 676 13.31 32.96 -8.51
C TYR A 676 12.68 33.08 -9.91
N ASP A 677 12.99 34.12 -10.65
CA ASP A 677 12.44 34.42 -11.96
C ASP A 677 13.08 33.58 -13.09
N ASP A 678 12.82 32.27 -13.08
CA ASP A 678 13.40 31.28 -13.99
C ASP A 678 13.11 31.58 -15.46
N LYS A 679 11.92 32.06 -15.83
CA LYS A 679 11.56 32.40 -17.20
C LYS A 679 12.31 33.63 -17.69
N ARG A 680 12.58 34.61 -16.79
CA ARG A 680 13.38 35.78 -17.14
C ARG A 680 14.82 35.37 -17.44
N LEU A 681 15.43 34.57 -16.56
CA LEU A 681 16.79 34.05 -16.77
C LEU A 681 16.88 33.21 -18.06
N GLN A 682 15.87 32.39 -18.36
CA GLN A 682 15.83 31.62 -19.60
C GLN A 682 15.74 32.52 -20.83
N LYS A 683 14.92 33.57 -20.81
CA LYS A 683 14.83 34.54 -21.89
C LYS A 683 16.16 35.26 -22.12
N GLU A 684 16.83 35.69 -21.04
CA GLU A 684 18.17 36.32 -21.13
C GLU A 684 19.19 35.35 -21.76
N TYR A 685 19.16 34.08 -21.39
CA TYR A 685 20.01 33.03 -21.94
C TYR A 685 19.78 32.85 -23.44
N ASP A 686 18.53 32.81 -23.90
CA ASP A 686 18.17 32.71 -25.32
C ASP A 686 18.57 33.95 -26.10
N GLU A 687 18.52 35.14 -25.50
CA GLU A 687 19.03 36.39 -26.08
C GLU A 687 20.55 36.34 -26.27
N TYR A 688 21.34 35.86 -25.29
CA TYR A 688 22.78 35.66 -25.47
C TYR A 688 23.07 34.68 -26.59
N LYS A 689 22.37 33.54 -26.65
CA LYS A 689 22.50 32.54 -27.68
C LYS A 689 22.25 33.13 -29.08
N SER A 690 21.26 34.00 -29.23
CA SER A 690 20.98 34.71 -30.49
C SER A 690 22.10 35.70 -30.86
N LYS A 691 22.58 36.49 -29.88
CA LYS A 691 23.67 37.45 -30.07
C LYS A 691 24.97 36.76 -30.47
N ILE A 692 25.30 35.63 -29.89
CA ILE A 692 26.48 34.82 -30.23
C ILE A 692 26.38 34.36 -31.68
N LYS A 693 25.23 33.75 -32.06
CA LYS A 693 24.97 33.30 -33.44
C LYS A 693 25.12 34.45 -34.47
N ASP A 694 24.69 35.65 -34.14
CA ASP A 694 24.83 36.80 -35.01
C ASP A 694 26.29 37.28 -35.11
N GLN A 695 27.07 37.18 -34.02
CA GLN A 695 28.51 37.45 -34.07
C GLN A 695 29.28 36.40 -34.88
N GLU A 696 28.92 35.12 -34.76
CA GLU A 696 29.49 34.04 -35.59
C GLU A 696 29.31 34.31 -37.09
N LYS A 697 28.11 34.71 -37.50
CA LYS A 697 27.86 35.09 -38.91
C LYS A 697 28.74 36.26 -39.35
N LYS A 698 28.94 37.27 -38.49
CA LYS A 698 29.78 38.41 -38.78
C LYS A 698 31.25 38.01 -38.88
N LEU A 699 31.73 37.16 -38.03
CA LEU A 699 33.10 36.64 -38.06
C LEU A 699 33.33 35.80 -39.32
N GLN A 700 32.39 34.94 -39.68
CA GLN A 700 32.45 34.17 -40.93
C GLN A 700 32.52 35.09 -42.16
N ALA A 701 31.71 36.14 -42.22
CA ALA A 701 31.74 37.11 -43.29
C ALA A 701 33.06 37.92 -43.32
N LEU A 702 33.66 38.18 -42.15
CA LEU A 702 34.94 38.83 -42.03
C LEU A 702 36.08 37.91 -42.50
N GLU A 703 36.05 36.66 -42.11
CA GLU A 703 36.97 35.60 -42.56
C GLU A 703 36.93 35.48 -44.09
N ASP A 704 35.74 35.33 -44.67
CA ASP A 704 35.55 35.28 -46.14
C ASP A 704 36.11 36.54 -46.83
N ARG A 705 35.94 37.73 -46.24
CA ARG A 705 36.48 38.97 -46.76
C ARG A 705 38.02 38.98 -46.73
N TYR A 706 38.65 38.57 -45.66
CA TYR A 706 40.10 38.49 -45.58
C TYR A 706 40.66 37.47 -46.54
N TYR A 707 40.08 36.29 -46.68
CA TYR A 707 40.50 35.32 -47.68
C TYR A 707 40.39 35.87 -49.12
N ASN A 708 39.32 36.58 -49.40
CA ASN A 708 39.16 37.23 -50.70
C ASN A 708 40.24 38.30 -50.94
N GLN A 709 40.59 39.16 -49.96
CA GLN A 709 41.64 40.17 -50.06
C GLN A 709 43.03 39.53 -50.27
N PHE A 710 43.37 38.51 -49.48
CA PHE A 710 44.63 37.79 -49.65
C PHE A 710 44.69 37.04 -50.96
N THR A 711 43.63 36.48 -51.48
CA THR A 711 43.53 35.84 -52.80
C THR A 711 43.79 36.83 -53.87
N GLN A 712 43.24 38.06 -53.80
CA GLN A 712 43.49 39.11 -54.76
C GLN A 712 44.98 39.60 -54.73
N MET A 713 45.55 39.72 -53.52
CA MET A 713 46.95 40.08 -53.36
C MET A 713 47.87 38.99 -53.96
N GLU A 714 47.63 37.72 -53.72
CA GLU A 714 48.39 36.61 -54.29
C GLU A 714 48.32 36.59 -55.83
N LYS A 715 47.14 36.85 -56.39
CA LYS A 715 46.96 36.95 -57.81
C LYS A 715 47.76 38.14 -58.41
N ALA A 716 47.77 39.30 -57.73
CA ALA A 716 48.54 40.46 -58.13
C ALA A 716 50.07 40.20 -58.03
N LEU A 717 50.51 39.57 -56.97
CA LEU A 717 51.93 39.19 -56.81
C LEU A 717 52.37 38.13 -57.82
N SER A 718 51.54 37.10 -58.08
CA SER A 718 51.80 36.17 -59.18
C SER A 718 51.97 36.81 -60.52
N LYS A 719 51.08 37.80 -60.85
CA LYS A 719 51.21 38.59 -62.05
C LYS A 719 52.48 39.45 -62.12
N LEU A 720 52.83 40.07 -61.00
CA LEU A 720 54.12 40.86 -60.89
C LEU A 720 55.31 39.92 -61.03
N ASN A 721 55.35 38.78 -60.38
CA ASN A 721 56.42 37.78 -60.48
C ASN A 721 56.56 37.27 -61.93
N SER A 722 55.44 37.04 -62.62
CA SER A 722 55.42 36.64 -64.02
C SER A 722 55.97 37.76 -64.91
N GLN A 723 55.60 39.04 -64.63
CA GLN A 723 56.15 40.20 -65.35
C GLN A 723 57.63 40.38 -65.07
N GLN A 724 58.09 40.21 -63.82
CA GLN A 724 59.47 40.26 -63.48
C GLN A 724 60.28 39.16 -64.18
N SER A 725 59.77 37.90 -64.17
CA SER A 725 60.35 36.75 -64.85
C SER A 725 60.44 37.02 -66.36
N TYR A 726 59.41 37.60 -66.94
CA TYR A 726 59.39 38.01 -68.37
C TYR A 726 60.42 39.11 -68.63
N LEU A 727 60.50 40.13 -67.80
CA LEU A 727 61.51 41.20 -67.93
C LEU A 727 62.95 40.61 -67.76
N SER A 728 63.17 39.77 -66.77
CA SER A 728 64.44 39.08 -66.52
C SER A 728 64.84 38.20 -67.72
N SER A 729 63.86 37.56 -68.42
CA SER A 729 64.14 36.81 -69.63
C SER A 729 64.40 37.71 -70.88
N LEU A 730 63.96 38.99 -70.85
CA LEU A 730 64.24 39.97 -71.91
C LEU A 730 65.59 40.69 -71.78
N PHE A 731 66.07 40.82 -70.48
CA PHE A 731 67.31 41.53 -70.15
C PHE A 731 68.46 40.60 -69.76
N GLY A 732 68.20 39.31 -69.60
CA GLY A 732 69.19 38.26 -69.23
C GLY A 732 69.59 37.38 -70.42
N GLY A 733 70.08 37.97 -71.48
CA GLY A 733 70.76 37.30 -72.60
C GLY A 733 72.21 37.69 -72.64
#